data_95f05a191af4ea03772bc486675e01e5
#
_entry.id   95f05a191af4ea03772bc486675e01e5
#
_cell.length_a   1.000
_cell.length_b   1.000
_cell.length_c   1.000
_cell.angle_alpha   90.00
_cell.angle_beta   90.00
_cell.angle_gamma   90.00
#
_symmetry.space_group_name_H-M   'P 1'
#
loop_
_entity.id
_entity.type
_entity.pdbx_description
1 polymer ?
#
loop_
_entity_poly.entity_id
_entity_poly.type
_entity_poly.pdbx_seq_one_letter_code
_entity_poly.pdbx_strand_id
1 'polypeptide(L)'
;MKQFRNFKKYLLLLISIPLLCNQPEPASACWYDGSEGDDIRFVLFRPDLGENQAWTPFYYTYFYYYGQNSFDWPKDAPKFTDVSKDEQQIIAQWKAAVNEPAVRDTDLYSILFNTRPDSLLEAQTAPEKAFPGNTFIHTLQKPAHQALWEYLLDLKEAEKYTMLNVDWDMSETQQTDYNAQAESLVQRLSRKLEKQDLSEFLKPRYAFTLLRLKFYNTSDKTEGIAQIKDLYNRYLAPLPKTDILQAWGLHYLAQIEPDEGRCAYLNALVFDRSDSKKVRSHQLFVSANAHKALPFAKNASERSVIRTLKELNNPGKSLDNIRKILEDEPDSKYLALLVSREINKLENWIFTPEYLQTSGSVHHSSIGVEDWDQREAYSRYPQKWRARDLEYLRTLRKTLQTALPKAKLNADLLNLAVAHLYLLDHQAAAALPFITAVQRNTPVYALQKRLLEFSYLMQTANLNTPETQQKLVEVLRWLEKNQAKILTGPRTFSMAMALLANTYKKTGQADMVALLQNRGELKTFFGGYCTAFYSHIHYLDQYGDLESVQSVIHRIEKKNKTPFEAFLTEQYANANPFYDLLGTMYLRRGQTEKAMNIFEKVPDTYWESAYEYAYYLDDDPFHRIKMLAMPETFDVYNKKTMAARLLTLEKTVQALPAQSDTSYLELGNAWYNFSKYGNSWMFMTYGWSEHGLFPTFISGELPDVLQPEALFKANYYRMEKAEYYYKKALETSQNTELKALAAFMLAEIDQTRYFQQPTAKSIYVGEFGKQYYVQFQQTKFFKDHPCPMIEHFMQKK
;
A
#
# COMPACT_ATOMS: atom_id res chain seq x y z
N MET A 1 3.92 -49.94 33.56
CA MET A 1 3.93 -48.47 33.93
C MET A 1 5.02 -47.61 33.30
N LYS A 2 6.13 -48.15 32.76
CA LYS A 2 7.14 -47.37 32.06
C LYS A 2 6.77 -46.97 30.61
N GLN A 3 5.92 -47.70 29.90
CA GLN A 3 5.49 -47.36 28.53
C GLN A 3 4.47 -46.22 28.46
N PHE A 4 3.65 -46.02 29.51
CA PHE A 4 2.70 -44.90 29.56
C PHE A 4 3.33 -43.51 29.84
N ARG A 5 4.55 -43.53 30.38
CA ARG A 5 5.26 -42.26 30.69
C ARG A 5 5.93 -41.63 29.45
N ASN A 6 6.26 -42.48 28.47
CA ASN A 6 6.83 -41.99 27.20
C ASN A 6 5.73 -41.47 26.24
N PHE A 7 4.55 -42.08 26.26
CA PHE A 7 3.42 -41.65 25.44
C PHE A 7 2.96 -40.21 25.78
N LYS A 8 2.93 -39.86 27.09
CA LYS A 8 2.64 -38.46 27.50
C LYS A 8 3.70 -37.44 27.07
N LYS A 9 4.97 -37.83 26.97
CA LYS A 9 6.02 -36.90 26.47
C LYS A 9 5.90 -36.67 24.97
N TYR A 10 5.55 -37.66 24.17
CA TYR A 10 5.33 -37.50 22.74
C TYR A 10 3.99 -36.82 22.41
N LEU A 11 2.97 -37.05 23.23
CA LEU A 11 1.70 -36.34 23.09
C LEU A 11 1.83 -34.82 23.40
N LEU A 12 2.63 -34.47 24.41
CA LEU A 12 2.95 -33.05 24.71
C LEU A 12 3.81 -32.42 23.63
N LEU A 13 4.71 -33.16 22.97
CA LEU A 13 5.50 -32.67 21.84
C LEU A 13 4.63 -32.51 20.57
N LEU A 14 3.67 -33.38 20.33
CA LEU A 14 2.74 -33.31 19.20
C LEU A 14 1.69 -32.20 19.36
N ILE A 15 1.36 -31.81 20.59
CA ILE A 15 0.45 -30.70 20.86
C ILE A 15 1.19 -29.34 20.85
N SER A 16 2.51 -29.34 21.14
CA SER A 16 3.30 -28.09 21.13
C SER A 16 3.75 -27.65 19.72
N ILE A 17 3.82 -28.57 18.75
CA ILE A 17 4.20 -28.22 17.36
C ILE A 17 3.11 -27.41 16.64
N PRO A 18 1.80 -27.68 16.73
CA PRO A 18 0.77 -26.81 16.17
C PRO A 18 0.65 -25.45 16.88
N LEU A 19 0.97 -25.38 18.18
CA LEU A 19 0.94 -24.13 18.96
C LEU A 19 2.14 -23.21 18.67
N LEU A 20 3.23 -23.73 18.14
CA LEU A 20 4.39 -22.96 17.70
C LEU A 20 4.29 -22.50 16.24
N CYS A 21 3.41 -23.14 15.44
CA CYS A 21 3.15 -22.77 14.06
C CYS A 21 1.99 -21.78 13.90
N ASN A 22 1.14 -21.63 14.91
CA ASN A 22 0.14 -20.58 14.99
C ASN A 22 0.65 -19.48 15.92
N GLN A 23 1.67 -18.75 15.52
CA GLN A 23 1.82 -17.38 16.02
C GLN A 23 0.61 -16.62 15.46
N PRO A 24 -0.27 -16.04 16.29
CA PRO A 24 -1.23 -15.09 15.78
C PRO A 24 -0.40 -14.01 15.08
N GLU A 25 -0.69 -13.76 13.82
CA GLU A 25 -0.17 -12.56 13.19
C GLU A 25 -0.46 -11.40 14.17
N PRO A 26 0.52 -10.55 14.45
CA PRO A 26 0.26 -9.44 15.35
C PRO A 26 -0.96 -8.72 14.80
N ALA A 27 -2.03 -8.71 15.60
CA ALA A 27 -3.18 -7.88 15.30
C ALA A 27 -2.61 -6.47 15.07
N SER A 28 -2.56 -6.03 13.83
CA SER A 28 -2.21 -4.66 13.54
C SER A 28 -3.33 -3.85 14.16
N ALA A 29 -3.06 -3.31 15.35
CA ALA A 29 -3.91 -2.31 15.95
C ALA A 29 -4.15 -1.24 14.88
N CYS A 30 -5.35 -0.66 14.86
CA CYS A 30 -5.85 0.34 13.93
C CYS A 30 -4.94 1.56 13.79
N TRP A 31 -3.71 1.37 13.37
CA TRP A 31 -2.85 2.43 12.89
C TRP A 31 -2.93 2.39 11.38
N TYR A 32 -3.40 3.46 10.82
CA TYR A 32 -3.38 3.72 9.40
C TYR A 32 -1.94 3.53 8.92
N ASP A 33 -1.64 2.35 8.40
CA ASP A 33 -0.33 2.10 7.78
C ASP A 33 -0.32 2.88 6.48
N GLY A 34 0.49 3.89 6.51
CA GLY A 34 0.61 4.81 5.42
C GLY A 34 1.04 4.22 4.07
N SER A 35 1.44 2.96 3.97
CA SER A 35 1.83 2.28 2.73
C SER A 35 0.66 2.08 1.75
N GLU A 36 -0.57 1.98 2.25
CA GLU A 36 -1.75 1.68 1.43
C GLU A 36 -1.99 2.70 0.29
N GLY A 37 -1.67 3.98 0.51
CA GLY A 37 -1.87 5.01 -0.52
C GLY A 37 -0.96 4.85 -1.74
N ASP A 38 0.26 4.36 -1.54
CA ASP A 38 1.17 4.07 -2.65
C ASP A 38 0.81 2.79 -3.38
N ASP A 39 0.16 1.84 -2.71
CA ASP A 39 -0.25 0.58 -3.31
C ASP A 39 -1.44 0.72 -4.26
N ILE A 40 -2.28 1.74 -4.03
CA ILE A 40 -3.49 1.96 -4.83
C ILE A 40 -3.36 3.03 -5.92
N ARG A 41 -2.29 3.82 -5.94
CA ARG A 41 -2.14 4.84 -6.98
C ARG A 41 -1.76 4.25 -8.32
N PHE A 42 -2.29 4.85 -9.39
CA PHE A 42 -1.91 4.48 -10.75
C PHE A 42 -0.45 4.86 -11.03
N VAL A 43 0.34 3.92 -11.52
CA VAL A 43 1.73 4.13 -11.92
C VAL A 43 2.11 3.20 -13.06
N LEU A 44 2.35 3.78 -14.25
CA LEU A 44 2.91 3.07 -15.41
C LEU A 44 4.23 3.70 -15.87
N PHE A 45 4.45 4.98 -15.57
CA PHE A 45 5.73 5.60 -15.85
C PHE A 45 6.71 5.27 -14.74
N ARG A 46 7.82 4.65 -15.11
CA ARG A 46 8.80 4.14 -14.15
C ARG A 46 9.54 5.27 -13.45
N PRO A 47 9.67 5.24 -12.11
CA PRO A 47 10.43 6.23 -11.36
C PRO A 47 11.95 6.07 -11.51
N ASP A 48 12.44 4.86 -11.85
CA ASP A 48 13.85 4.47 -11.86
C ASP A 48 14.56 4.65 -13.21
N LEU A 49 13.98 5.41 -14.14
CA LEU A 49 14.59 5.75 -15.43
C LEU A 49 15.92 6.48 -15.34
N GLY A 50 16.24 7.06 -14.18
CA GLY A 50 17.56 7.63 -13.91
C GLY A 50 18.66 6.61 -13.62
N GLU A 51 18.31 5.33 -13.47
CA GLU A 51 19.23 4.21 -13.19
C GLU A 51 20.20 4.49 -12.03
N ASN A 52 19.72 5.24 -11.04
CA ASN A 52 20.47 5.60 -9.85
C ASN A 52 19.72 5.17 -8.59
N GLN A 53 20.21 4.12 -7.96
CA GLN A 53 19.61 3.53 -6.77
C GLN A 53 19.52 4.50 -5.59
N ALA A 54 20.50 5.39 -5.44
CA ALA A 54 20.49 6.38 -4.36
C ALA A 54 19.35 7.40 -4.48
N TRP A 55 18.59 7.40 -5.57
CA TRP A 55 17.40 8.22 -5.72
C TRP A 55 16.11 7.57 -5.26
N THR A 56 16.14 6.28 -4.92
CA THR A 56 14.95 5.55 -4.46
C THR A 56 14.18 6.27 -3.34
N PRO A 57 14.83 6.82 -2.28
CA PRO A 57 14.12 7.53 -1.23
C PRO A 57 13.39 8.82 -1.70
N PHE A 58 13.69 9.28 -2.91
CA PHE A 58 13.17 10.53 -3.47
C PHE A 58 12.14 10.32 -4.58
N TYR A 59 11.77 9.09 -4.88
CA TYR A 59 10.68 8.83 -5.83
C TYR A 59 9.36 9.36 -5.28
N TYR A 60 8.43 9.68 -6.17
CA TYR A 60 7.14 10.18 -5.77
C TYR A 60 6.39 9.15 -4.92
N THR A 61 5.90 9.57 -3.75
CA THR A 61 5.08 8.76 -2.85
C THR A 61 3.84 9.54 -2.42
N TYR A 62 2.81 8.80 -2.02
CA TYR A 62 1.59 9.38 -1.44
C TYR A 62 1.84 10.09 -0.10
N PHE A 63 2.80 9.57 0.70
CA PHE A 63 3.08 10.00 2.09
C PHE A 63 3.97 11.22 2.22
N TYR A 64 4.20 11.93 1.16
CA TYR A 64 4.93 13.18 1.22
C TYR A 64 4.45 14.13 2.34
N TYR A 65 3.17 14.06 2.69
CA TYR A 65 2.52 14.93 3.67
C TYR A 65 3.02 14.78 5.11
N TYR A 66 3.51 13.61 5.50
CA TYR A 66 3.95 13.35 6.88
C TYR A 66 5.46 13.50 7.11
N GLY A 67 6.19 14.07 6.17
CA GLY A 67 7.65 14.21 6.29
C GLY A 67 8.42 12.89 6.27
N GLN A 68 7.73 11.79 6.06
CA GLN A 68 8.31 10.48 5.83
C GLN A 68 8.61 10.36 4.34
N ASN A 69 9.74 10.91 3.92
CA ASN A 69 10.24 10.83 2.55
C ASN A 69 10.85 9.45 2.23
N SER A 70 10.40 8.40 2.88
CA SER A 70 10.83 7.06 2.55
C SER A 70 9.79 6.45 1.62
N PHE A 71 10.15 6.28 0.38
CA PHE A 71 9.54 5.27 -0.45
C PHE A 71 9.81 3.94 0.25
N ASP A 72 8.80 3.39 0.93
CA ASP A 72 8.92 2.08 1.53
C ASP A 72 9.09 1.07 0.42
N TRP A 73 10.31 0.57 0.34
CA TRP A 73 10.69 -0.47 -0.58
C TRP A 73 9.82 -1.71 -0.27
N PRO A 74 9.13 -2.31 -1.26
CA PRO A 74 8.45 -3.57 -1.03
C PRO A 74 9.41 -4.55 -0.37
N LYS A 75 8.99 -5.20 0.72
CA LYS A 75 9.84 -6.14 1.47
C LYS A 75 10.46 -7.23 0.58
N ASP A 76 9.80 -7.53 -0.52
CA ASP A 76 10.18 -8.53 -1.52
C ASP A 76 10.86 -7.96 -2.77
N ALA A 77 11.11 -6.64 -2.83
CA ALA A 77 11.83 -6.07 -3.95
C ALA A 77 13.26 -6.62 -4.00
N PRO A 78 13.84 -6.80 -5.19
CA PRO A 78 15.22 -7.28 -5.30
C PRO A 78 16.12 -6.36 -4.49
N LYS A 79 16.77 -6.91 -3.48
CA LYS A 79 17.82 -6.21 -2.76
C LYS A 79 18.91 -5.93 -3.78
N PHE A 80 19.04 -4.67 -4.17
CA PHE A 80 20.19 -4.25 -4.95
C PHE A 80 21.45 -4.51 -4.13
N THR A 81 22.56 -4.75 -4.79
CA THR A 81 23.85 -4.95 -4.13
C THR A 81 24.05 -3.85 -3.09
N ASP A 82 24.14 -4.24 -1.86
CA ASP A 82 23.94 -3.37 -0.67
C ASP A 82 25.08 -2.37 -0.43
N VAL A 83 26.00 -2.20 -1.36
CA VAL A 83 27.17 -1.33 -1.22
C VAL A 83 26.96 -0.03 -1.98
N SER A 84 26.81 1.08 -1.28
CA SER A 84 26.69 2.41 -1.88
C SER A 84 27.94 2.81 -2.68
N LYS A 85 27.83 3.77 -3.60
CA LYS A 85 29.01 4.30 -4.32
C LYS A 85 30.06 4.90 -3.39
N ASP A 86 29.63 5.48 -2.28
CA ASP A 86 30.52 6.00 -1.25
C ASP A 86 31.36 4.90 -0.63
N GLU A 87 30.73 3.80 -0.25
CA GLU A 87 31.41 2.64 0.32
C GLU A 87 32.32 1.97 -0.70
N GLN A 88 31.88 1.84 -1.96
CA GLN A 88 32.72 1.34 -3.05
C GLN A 88 33.98 2.19 -3.20
N GLN A 89 33.86 3.52 -3.13
CA GLN A 89 35.01 4.41 -3.23
C GLN A 89 35.94 4.26 -2.02
N ILE A 90 35.43 4.16 -0.80
CA ILE A 90 36.24 3.90 0.39
C ILE A 90 36.99 2.56 0.27
N ILE A 91 36.32 1.48 -0.16
CA ILE A 91 36.90 0.17 -0.38
C ILE A 91 38.06 0.28 -1.40
N ALA A 92 37.81 0.94 -2.54
CA ALA A 92 38.83 1.11 -3.58
C ALA A 92 40.03 1.91 -3.08
N GLN A 93 39.83 2.96 -2.29
CA GLN A 93 40.91 3.75 -1.71
C GLN A 93 41.75 2.95 -0.67
N TRP A 94 41.08 2.17 0.19
CA TRP A 94 41.76 1.30 1.13
C TRP A 94 42.54 0.19 0.41
N LYS A 95 41.93 -0.43 -0.63
CA LYS A 95 42.57 -1.46 -1.44
C LYS A 95 43.84 -0.93 -2.11
N ALA A 96 43.81 0.29 -2.65
CA ALA A 96 44.97 0.96 -3.21
C ALA A 96 46.07 1.26 -2.19
N ALA A 97 45.66 1.67 -0.96
CA ALA A 97 46.62 1.96 0.13
C ALA A 97 47.32 0.69 0.67
N VAL A 98 46.57 -0.40 0.76
CA VAL A 98 47.13 -1.71 1.17
C VAL A 98 48.01 -2.31 0.06
N ASN A 99 47.67 -2.05 -1.19
CA ASN A 99 48.40 -2.51 -2.39
C ASN A 99 48.72 -4.02 -2.40
N GLU A 100 47.76 -4.84 -1.98
CA GLU A 100 47.87 -6.31 -1.93
C GLU A 100 46.70 -6.93 -2.74
N PRO A 101 47.01 -7.57 -3.89
CA PRO A 101 45.96 -8.12 -4.77
C PRO A 101 45.08 -9.20 -4.12
N ALA A 102 45.60 -9.90 -3.12
CA ALA A 102 44.86 -10.96 -2.40
C ALA A 102 43.75 -10.43 -1.50
N VAL A 103 43.68 -9.13 -1.23
CA VAL A 103 42.66 -8.53 -0.35
C VAL A 103 41.33 -8.46 -1.10
N ARG A 104 40.33 -9.14 -0.55
CA ARG A 104 38.99 -9.21 -1.13
C ARG A 104 38.18 -7.99 -0.71
N ASP A 105 37.36 -7.43 -1.62
CA ASP A 105 36.48 -6.28 -1.38
C ASP A 105 35.44 -6.59 -0.31
N THR A 106 34.93 -7.84 -0.28
CA THR A 106 33.99 -8.31 0.75
C THR A 106 34.58 -8.30 2.16
N ASP A 107 35.86 -8.57 2.30
CA ASP A 107 36.58 -8.57 3.56
C ASP A 107 36.79 -7.13 4.07
N LEU A 108 37.16 -6.23 3.16
CA LEU A 108 37.23 -4.80 3.43
C LEU A 108 35.89 -4.26 3.89
N TYR A 109 34.81 -4.55 3.12
CA TYR A 109 33.46 -4.12 3.48
C TYR A 109 33.05 -4.63 4.86
N SER A 110 33.26 -5.92 5.15
CA SER A 110 32.94 -6.52 6.43
C SER A 110 33.59 -5.79 7.61
N ILE A 111 34.88 -5.49 7.51
CA ILE A 111 35.62 -4.84 8.63
C ILE A 111 35.30 -3.35 8.73
N LEU A 112 35.24 -2.64 7.62
CA LEU A 112 35.03 -1.19 7.64
C LEU A 112 33.62 -0.79 8.04
N PHE A 113 32.59 -1.52 7.55
CA PHE A 113 31.20 -1.09 7.65
C PHE A 113 30.30 -1.99 8.50
N ASN A 114 30.57 -3.31 8.60
CA ASN A 114 29.72 -4.25 9.31
C ASN A 114 30.25 -4.66 10.69
N THR A 115 31.57 -4.51 10.94
CA THR A 115 32.15 -4.89 12.22
C THR A 115 31.92 -3.82 13.27
N ARG A 116 31.31 -4.21 14.39
CA ARG A 116 31.10 -3.32 15.54
C ARG A 116 32.44 -2.85 16.12
N PRO A 117 32.52 -1.58 16.59
CA PRO A 117 33.74 -1.05 17.20
C PRO A 117 34.33 -1.97 18.28
N ASP A 118 33.53 -2.35 19.26
CA ASP A 118 33.99 -3.18 20.38
C ASP A 118 34.57 -4.53 19.94
N SER A 119 33.92 -5.19 18.96
CA SER A 119 34.37 -6.48 18.45
C SER A 119 35.78 -6.43 17.87
N LEU A 120 36.14 -5.34 17.19
CA LEU A 120 37.51 -5.18 16.65
C LEU A 120 38.50 -4.74 17.73
N LEU A 121 38.10 -3.84 18.62
CA LEU A 121 38.96 -3.35 19.71
C LEU A 121 39.29 -4.44 20.72
N GLU A 122 38.33 -5.29 21.10
CA GLU A 122 38.56 -6.45 21.96
C GLU A 122 39.49 -7.49 21.29
N ALA A 123 39.37 -7.64 19.99
CA ALA A 123 40.18 -8.57 19.21
C ALA A 123 41.56 -8.07 18.85
N GLN A 124 41.96 -6.84 19.20
CA GLN A 124 43.22 -6.20 18.73
C GLN A 124 44.49 -6.98 19.01
N THR A 125 44.52 -7.84 20.04
CA THR A 125 45.66 -8.67 20.40
C THR A 125 45.77 -9.98 19.63
N ALA A 126 44.65 -10.45 19.04
CA ALA A 126 44.59 -11.68 18.25
C ALA A 126 43.54 -11.58 17.15
N PRO A 127 43.65 -10.58 16.23
CA PRO A 127 42.58 -10.28 15.28
C PRO A 127 42.31 -11.39 14.28
N GLU A 128 43.33 -12.14 13.87
CA GLU A 128 43.17 -13.28 12.94
C GLU A 128 42.33 -14.43 13.55
N LYS A 129 42.40 -14.57 14.86
CA LYS A 129 41.56 -15.55 15.57
C LYS A 129 40.10 -15.12 15.62
N ALA A 130 39.83 -13.84 15.77
CA ALA A 130 38.48 -13.28 15.83
C ALA A 130 37.83 -13.17 14.42
N PHE A 131 38.65 -12.95 13.39
CA PHE A 131 38.21 -12.82 12.01
C PHE A 131 38.92 -13.83 11.09
N PRO A 132 38.67 -15.15 11.28
CA PRO A 132 39.41 -16.20 10.57
C PRO A 132 39.16 -16.11 9.06
N GLY A 133 40.26 -16.13 8.29
CA GLY A 133 40.24 -16.10 6.82
C GLY A 133 39.87 -14.75 6.21
N ASN A 134 39.78 -13.67 7.01
CA ASN A 134 39.64 -12.32 6.48
C ASN A 134 40.96 -11.83 5.94
N THR A 135 41.02 -11.66 4.60
CA THR A 135 42.26 -11.31 3.92
C THR A 135 42.77 -9.91 4.23
N PHE A 136 41.88 -8.99 4.56
CA PHE A 136 42.25 -7.62 4.94
C PHE A 136 42.90 -7.57 6.32
N ILE A 137 42.28 -8.21 7.33
CA ILE A 137 42.90 -8.30 8.68
C ILE A 137 44.26 -8.98 8.61
N HIS A 138 44.36 -10.13 7.94
CA HIS A 138 45.65 -10.81 7.76
C HIS A 138 46.74 -9.91 7.16
N THR A 139 46.36 -9.12 6.16
CA THR A 139 47.30 -8.20 5.53
C THR A 139 47.71 -7.06 6.45
N LEU A 140 46.79 -6.50 7.23
CA LEU A 140 47.09 -5.41 8.17
C LEU A 140 48.00 -5.82 9.34
N GLN A 141 48.15 -7.13 9.63
CA GLN A 141 49.12 -7.62 10.63
C GLN A 141 50.56 -7.63 10.15
N LYS A 142 50.82 -7.42 8.87
CA LYS A 142 52.18 -7.30 8.32
C LYS A 142 52.83 -5.98 8.78
N PRO A 143 54.16 -5.98 9.14
CA PRO A 143 54.84 -4.75 9.62
C PRO A 143 54.71 -3.56 8.66
N ALA A 144 54.67 -3.79 7.35
CA ALA A 144 54.50 -2.75 6.34
C ALA A 144 53.19 -1.99 6.43
N HIS A 145 52.18 -2.54 7.08
CA HIS A 145 50.84 -1.96 7.20
C HIS A 145 50.46 -1.52 8.61
N GLN A 146 51.45 -1.46 9.54
CA GLN A 146 51.23 -1.10 10.94
C GLN A 146 50.51 0.23 11.10
N ALA A 147 50.84 1.26 10.34
CA ALA A 147 50.19 2.56 10.38
C ALA A 147 48.72 2.51 9.94
N LEU A 148 48.36 1.64 9.00
CA LEU A 148 46.96 1.40 8.56
C LEU A 148 46.16 0.67 9.63
N TRP A 149 46.79 -0.33 10.29
CA TRP A 149 46.18 -1.04 11.41
C TRP A 149 45.88 -0.12 12.58
N GLU A 150 46.86 0.69 12.98
CA GLU A 150 46.67 1.69 14.08
C GLU A 150 45.55 2.68 13.72
N TYR A 151 45.48 3.16 12.48
CA TYR A 151 44.40 4.04 12.08
C TYR A 151 43.05 3.34 12.12
N LEU A 152 42.95 2.08 11.69
CA LEU A 152 41.71 1.31 11.75
C LEU A 152 41.19 1.17 13.19
N LEU A 153 42.07 0.92 14.15
CA LEU A 153 41.72 0.88 15.58
C LEU A 153 41.26 2.25 16.08
N ASP A 154 41.98 3.31 15.73
CA ASP A 154 41.61 4.69 16.08
C ASP A 154 40.25 5.08 15.48
N LEU A 155 39.98 4.67 14.22
CA LEU A 155 38.72 4.90 13.57
C LEU A 155 37.57 4.20 14.29
N LYS A 156 37.75 2.92 14.66
CA LYS A 156 36.75 2.14 15.40
C LYS A 156 36.52 2.66 16.83
N GLU A 157 37.55 3.11 17.49
CA GLU A 157 37.42 3.78 18.79
C GLU A 157 36.62 5.09 18.61
N ALA A 158 36.90 5.89 17.59
CA ALA A 158 36.20 7.14 17.34
C ALA A 158 34.70 6.91 16.98
N GLU A 159 34.34 5.80 16.35
CA GLU A 159 32.95 5.45 16.06
C GLU A 159 32.10 5.38 17.33
N LYS A 160 32.67 4.97 18.48
CA LYS A 160 31.98 4.92 19.78
C LYS A 160 31.47 6.30 20.24
N TYR A 161 32.21 7.35 19.88
CA TYR A 161 31.93 8.74 20.29
C TYR A 161 31.28 9.59 19.19
N THR A 162 30.92 8.98 18.03
CA THR A 162 30.30 9.66 16.90
C THR A 162 28.99 9.01 16.46
N MET A 163 28.47 8.08 17.23
CA MET A 163 27.13 7.54 17.10
C MET A 163 26.17 8.34 18.00
N LEU A 164 24.97 8.65 17.50
CA LEU A 164 23.90 9.33 18.27
C LEU A 164 23.22 8.40 19.31
N ASN A 165 23.82 7.28 19.63
CA ASN A 165 23.39 6.41 20.72
C ASN A 165 23.90 6.96 22.08
N VAL A 166 23.55 8.20 22.39
CA VAL A 166 23.48 8.61 23.79
C VAL A 166 22.23 7.92 24.32
N ASP A 167 22.46 6.87 25.12
CA ASP A 167 21.38 6.21 25.83
C ASP A 167 20.65 7.27 26.63
N TRP A 168 19.36 7.43 26.43
CA TRP A 168 18.53 8.41 27.13
C TRP A 168 18.58 8.20 28.66
N ASP A 169 19.07 7.02 29.10
CA ASP A 169 19.21 6.60 30.48
C ASP A 169 20.63 6.78 31.04
N MET A 170 21.56 7.44 30.33
CA MET A 170 22.91 7.72 30.88
C MET A 170 22.85 8.61 32.13
N SER A 171 23.44 8.16 33.22
CA SER A 171 23.63 9.00 34.41
C SER A 171 24.62 10.15 34.11
N GLU A 172 24.55 11.23 34.90
CA GLU A 172 25.49 12.38 34.77
C GLU A 172 26.95 11.96 34.89
N THR A 173 27.27 10.96 35.73
CA THR A 173 28.62 10.43 35.90
C THR A 173 29.07 9.72 34.59
N GLN A 174 28.21 8.87 34.01
CA GLN A 174 28.53 8.18 32.77
C GLN A 174 28.71 9.17 31.60
N GLN A 175 27.91 10.23 31.53
CA GLN A 175 28.07 11.29 30.53
C GLN A 175 29.40 12.04 30.71
N THR A 176 29.80 12.30 31.95
CA THR A 176 31.08 12.97 32.26
C THR A 176 32.25 12.09 31.83
N ASP A 177 32.23 10.80 32.17
CA ASP A 177 33.25 9.83 31.76
C ASP A 177 33.33 9.68 30.23
N TYR A 178 32.18 9.61 29.54
CA TYR A 178 32.10 9.56 28.11
C TYR A 178 32.76 10.79 27.45
N ASN A 179 32.46 11.99 27.93
CA ASN A 179 33.03 13.23 27.42
C ASN A 179 34.53 13.31 27.64
N ALA A 180 35.02 12.88 28.80
CA ALA A 180 36.47 12.87 29.15
C ALA A 180 37.23 11.89 28.26
N GLN A 181 36.66 10.71 27.94
CA GLN A 181 37.27 9.73 27.06
C GLN A 181 37.32 10.25 25.63
N ALA A 182 36.23 10.86 25.15
CA ALA A 182 36.15 11.47 23.82
C ALA A 182 37.22 12.59 23.67
N GLU A 183 37.38 13.45 24.65
CA GLU A 183 38.39 14.50 24.62
C GLU A 183 39.83 13.94 24.65
N SER A 184 40.09 12.92 25.46
CA SER A 184 41.36 12.21 25.46
C SER A 184 41.72 11.64 24.09
N LEU A 185 40.71 11.05 23.40
CA LEU A 185 40.86 10.54 22.05
C LEU A 185 41.14 11.67 21.03
N VAL A 186 40.42 12.78 21.14
CA VAL A 186 40.68 13.98 20.30
C VAL A 186 42.11 14.46 20.44
N GLN A 187 42.64 14.59 21.68
CA GLN A 187 44.03 15.00 21.93
C GLN A 187 45.06 14.01 21.35
N ARG A 188 44.80 12.70 21.48
CA ARG A 188 45.66 11.65 20.94
C ARG A 188 45.70 11.69 19.41
N LEU A 189 44.55 11.78 18.76
CA LEU A 189 44.46 11.82 17.29
C LEU A 189 45.03 13.14 16.74
N SER A 190 44.87 14.28 17.44
CA SER A 190 45.47 15.55 17.02
C SER A 190 46.98 15.46 16.95
N ARG A 191 47.62 14.88 18.02
CA ARG A 191 49.09 14.62 18.01
C ARG A 191 49.51 13.69 16.86
N LYS A 192 48.67 12.70 16.51
CA LYS A 192 49.00 11.81 15.37
C LYS A 192 48.90 12.56 14.04
N LEU A 193 47.89 13.42 13.84
CA LEU A 193 47.74 14.24 12.65
C LEU A 193 48.90 15.20 12.38
N GLU A 194 49.51 15.70 13.45
CA GLU A 194 50.67 16.63 13.38
C GLU A 194 52.01 15.96 13.06
N LYS A 195 52.09 14.63 13.01
CA LYS A 195 53.33 13.90 12.64
C LYS A 195 53.71 14.18 11.20
N GLN A 196 55.00 14.51 10.98
CA GLN A 196 55.50 14.85 9.65
C GLN A 196 55.56 13.67 8.68
N ASP A 197 55.67 12.44 9.18
CA ASP A 197 55.79 11.20 8.42
C ASP A 197 54.44 10.53 8.09
N LEU A 198 53.35 11.19 8.43
CA LEU A 198 51.98 10.63 8.13
C LEU A 198 51.73 10.61 6.62
N SER A 199 51.30 9.46 6.08
CA SER A 199 51.05 9.30 4.66
C SER A 199 49.93 10.19 4.14
N GLU A 200 50.00 10.52 2.83
CA GLU A 200 48.93 11.28 2.14
C GLU A 200 47.55 10.60 2.18
N PHE A 201 47.54 9.27 2.33
CA PHE A 201 46.30 8.50 2.53
C PHE A 201 45.72 8.70 3.93
N LEU A 202 46.55 8.75 4.97
CA LEU A 202 46.12 8.82 6.37
C LEU A 202 45.81 10.24 6.82
N LYS A 203 46.51 11.25 6.33
CA LYS A 203 46.27 12.68 6.72
C LYS A 203 44.83 13.10 6.63
N PRO A 204 44.14 13.03 5.47
CA PRO A 204 42.73 13.43 5.36
C PRO A 204 41.81 12.54 6.17
N ARG A 205 42.15 11.30 6.42
CA ARG A 205 41.36 10.36 7.23
C ARG A 205 41.39 10.69 8.71
N TYR A 206 42.57 10.94 9.27
CA TYR A 206 42.67 11.46 10.65
C TYR A 206 41.98 12.81 10.80
N ALA A 207 42.14 13.71 9.85
CA ALA A 207 41.48 15.01 9.86
C ALA A 207 39.96 14.87 9.85
N PHE A 208 39.42 13.97 9.02
CA PHE A 208 37.98 13.68 8.98
C PHE A 208 37.46 13.03 10.27
N THR A 209 38.20 12.09 10.84
CA THR A 209 37.85 11.44 12.13
C THR A 209 37.84 12.47 13.25
N LEU A 210 38.81 13.36 13.34
CA LEU A 210 38.86 14.46 14.28
C LEU A 210 37.72 15.46 14.09
N LEU A 211 37.42 15.81 12.83
CA LEU A 211 36.31 16.68 12.50
C LEU A 211 34.98 16.13 13.04
N ARG A 212 34.74 14.83 12.84
CA ARG A 212 33.54 14.16 13.38
C ARG A 212 33.53 14.17 14.91
N LEU A 213 34.62 13.78 15.56
CA LEU A 213 34.69 13.79 17.01
C LEU A 213 34.41 15.20 17.60
N LYS A 214 34.98 16.23 17.01
CA LYS A 214 34.74 17.61 17.43
C LYS A 214 33.32 18.06 17.21
N PHE A 215 32.70 17.67 16.08
CA PHE A 215 31.30 17.99 15.79
C PHE A 215 30.35 17.42 16.87
N TYR A 216 30.57 16.19 17.33
CA TYR A 216 29.70 15.53 18.29
C TYR A 216 29.99 15.85 19.76
N ASN A 217 31.27 16.17 20.09
CA ASN A 217 31.69 16.18 21.50
C ASN A 217 32.21 17.54 22.01
N THR A 218 32.21 18.61 21.19
CA THR A 218 32.70 19.92 21.66
C THR A 218 31.65 20.64 22.48
N SER A 219 31.98 20.99 23.73
CA SER A 219 31.15 21.77 24.64
C SER A 219 31.13 23.26 24.30
N ASP A 220 32.25 23.82 23.88
CA ASP A 220 32.36 25.21 23.36
C ASP A 220 32.06 25.19 21.85
N LYS A 221 30.85 25.60 21.53
CA LYS A 221 30.39 25.66 20.11
C LYS A 221 31.23 26.60 19.26
N THR A 222 31.75 27.69 19.81
CA THR A 222 32.51 28.71 19.06
C THR A 222 33.86 28.19 18.67
N GLU A 223 34.61 27.65 19.63
CA GLU A 223 35.91 27.05 19.38
C GLU A 223 35.82 25.80 18.51
N GLY A 224 34.87 24.92 18.78
CA GLY A 224 34.60 23.73 17.99
C GLY A 224 34.29 24.03 16.49
N ILE A 225 33.49 25.06 16.23
CA ILE A 225 33.19 25.52 14.87
C ILE A 225 34.47 25.97 14.15
N ALA A 226 35.33 26.77 14.82
CA ALA A 226 36.59 27.23 14.25
C ALA A 226 37.53 26.06 13.90
N GLN A 227 37.64 25.09 14.82
CA GLN A 227 38.48 23.89 14.60
C GLN A 227 37.96 22.98 13.50
N ILE A 228 36.63 22.78 13.38
CA ILE A 228 36.02 22.02 12.31
C ILE A 228 36.31 22.68 10.96
N LYS A 229 36.14 24.00 10.87
CA LYS A 229 36.46 24.78 9.65
C LYS A 229 37.95 24.68 9.28
N ASP A 230 38.83 24.74 10.25
CA ASP A 230 40.29 24.60 10.03
C ASP A 230 40.65 23.20 9.50
N LEU A 231 40.17 22.14 10.14
CA LEU A 231 40.37 20.77 9.70
C LEU A 231 39.87 20.53 8.29
N TYR A 232 38.68 21.04 7.98
CA TYR A 232 38.11 20.93 6.64
C TYR A 232 38.98 21.67 5.61
N ASN A 233 39.31 22.94 5.86
CA ASN A 233 40.02 23.76 4.91
C ASN A 233 41.47 23.28 4.61
N ARG A 234 42.17 22.79 5.64
CA ARG A 234 43.54 22.33 5.49
C ARG A 234 43.63 20.95 4.84
N TYR A 235 42.78 20.02 5.16
CA TYR A 235 43.00 18.61 4.84
C TYR A 235 41.94 18.02 3.89
N LEU A 236 40.73 18.53 3.86
CA LEU A 236 39.60 17.96 3.06
C LEU A 236 39.27 18.82 1.83
N ALA A 237 39.30 20.13 1.97
CA ALA A 237 38.99 21.03 0.86
C ALA A 237 40.00 20.90 -0.34
N PRO A 238 41.30 20.61 -0.12
CA PRO A 238 42.24 20.38 -1.21
C PRO A 238 42.03 19.09 -1.99
N LEU A 239 41.29 18.12 -1.43
CA LEU A 239 41.00 16.86 -2.11
C LEU A 239 40.19 17.11 -3.38
N PRO A 240 40.26 16.21 -4.39
CA PRO A 240 39.38 16.28 -5.54
C PRO A 240 37.90 16.35 -5.16
N LYS A 241 37.10 17.14 -5.88
CA LYS A 241 35.64 17.25 -5.62
C LYS A 241 34.89 15.91 -5.71
N THR A 242 35.49 14.91 -6.33
CA THR A 242 35.00 13.55 -6.46
C THR A 242 35.42 12.68 -5.28
N ASP A 243 36.29 13.14 -4.39
CA ASP A 243 36.71 12.38 -3.23
C ASP A 243 35.59 12.41 -2.16
N ILE A 244 35.23 11.24 -1.68
CA ILE A 244 34.10 11.09 -0.75
C ILE A 244 34.38 11.74 0.60
N LEU A 245 35.64 11.79 1.09
CA LEU A 245 35.98 12.45 2.34
C LEU A 245 35.74 13.96 2.27
N GLN A 246 35.93 14.57 1.08
CA GLN A 246 35.57 15.97 0.88
C GLN A 246 34.05 16.18 1.06
N ALA A 247 33.22 15.34 0.41
CA ALA A 247 31.78 15.42 0.51
C ALA A 247 31.28 15.15 1.94
N TRP A 248 31.86 14.17 2.62
CA TRP A 248 31.51 13.86 4.01
C TRP A 248 31.95 14.97 4.99
N GLY A 249 33.11 15.59 4.79
CA GLY A 249 33.52 16.74 5.57
C GLY A 249 32.62 17.96 5.32
N LEU A 250 32.21 18.16 4.07
CA LEU A 250 31.27 19.23 3.68
C LEU A 250 29.91 19.09 4.35
N HIS A 251 29.46 17.85 4.60
CA HIS A 251 28.23 17.56 5.33
C HIS A 251 28.24 18.14 6.75
N TYR A 252 29.34 18.00 7.47
CA TYR A 252 29.45 18.59 8.81
C TYR A 252 29.62 20.10 8.74
N LEU A 253 30.37 20.60 7.76
CA LEU A 253 30.52 22.04 7.55
C LEU A 253 29.17 22.71 7.26
N ALA A 254 28.29 22.08 6.48
CA ALA A 254 26.96 22.60 6.19
C ALA A 254 26.12 22.76 7.46
N GLN A 255 26.26 21.86 8.43
CA GLN A 255 25.45 21.88 9.67
C GLN A 255 25.90 22.97 10.67
N ILE A 256 27.11 23.48 10.54
CA ILE A 256 27.64 24.58 11.37
C ILE A 256 27.64 25.92 10.64
N GLU A 257 27.14 26.00 9.42
CA GLU A 257 27.07 27.23 8.63
C GLU A 257 25.89 28.09 9.06
N PRO A 258 26.14 29.35 9.55
CA PRO A 258 25.08 30.21 10.04
C PRO A 258 24.30 30.93 8.93
N ASP A 259 24.89 31.13 7.73
CA ASP A 259 24.19 31.71 6.60
C ASP A 259 23.25 30.65 5.97
N GLU A 260 21.97 30.91 6.02
CA GLU A 260 20.93 29.98 5.55
C GLU A 260 21.06 29.64 4.04
N GLY A 261 21.45 30.63 3.22
CA GLY A 261 21.62 30.42 1.78
C GLY A 261 22.85 29.55 1.51
N ARG A 262 23.95 29.81 2.22
CA ARG A 262 25.16 29.01 2.11
C ARG A 262 24.98 27.61 2.70
N CYS A 263 24.29 27.48 3.83
CA CYS A 263 23.91 26.20 4.41
C CYS A 263 23.12 25.34 3.40
N ALA A 264 22.09 25.91 2.77
CA ALA A 264 21.30 25.24 1.74
C ALA A 264 22.17 24.88 0.51
N TYR A 265 23.06 25.75 0.05
CA TYR A 265 23.99 25.48 -1.03
C TYR A 265 24.95 24.33 -0.70
N LEU A 266 25.54 24.32 0.50
CA LEU A 266 26.44 23.24 0.94
C LEU A 266 25.72 21.88 1.01
N ASN A 267 24.49 21.85 1.55
CA ASN A 267 23.69 20.63 1.56
C ASN A 267 23.35 20.16 0.12
N ALA A 268 23.14 21.06 -0.82
CA ALA A 268 22.95 20.70 -2.23
C ALA A 268 24.21 20.05 -2.82
N LEU A 269 25.40 20.57 -2.51
CA LEU A 269 26.66 19.95 -2.94
C LEU A 269 26.87 18.55 -2.32
N VAL A 270 26.53 18.37 -1.06
CA VAL A 270 26.60 17.04 -0.39
C VAL A 270 25.63 16.07 -1.02
N PHE A 271 24.39 16.48 -1.28
CA PHE A 271 23.40 15.68 -1.99
C PHE A 271 23.89 15.24 -3.39
N ASP A 272 24.59 16.12 -4.09
CA ASP A 272 25.16 15.82 -5.41
C ASP A 272 26.27 14.78 -5.37
N ARG A 273 27.13 14.83 -4.34
CA ARG A 273 28.43 14.15 -4.32
C ARG A 273 28.48 12.89 -3.46
N SER A 274 27.53 12.69 -2.54
CA SER A 274 27.53 11.55 -1.61
C SER A 274 26.19 10.83 -1.63
N ASP A 275 26.20 9.54 -1.91
CA ASP A 275 25.00 8.72 -1.89
C ASP A 275 24.53 8.43 -0.45
N SER A 276 25.46 8.13 0.46
CA SER A 276 25.14 7.84 1.87
C SER A 276 24.60 9.06 2.66
N LYS A 277 24.91 10.28 2.22
CA LYS A 277 24.45 11.52 2.88
C LYS A 277 23.27 12.18 2.20
N LYS A 278 22.78 11.65 1.07
CA LYS A 278 21.67 12.24 0.30
C LYS A 278 20.42 12.48 1.13
N VAL A 279 19.94 11.46 1.85
CA VAL A 279 18.71 11.57 2.66
C VAL A 279 18.89 12.66 3.72
N ARG A 280 19.99 12.63 4.46
CA ARG A 280 20.24 13.61 5.52
C ARG A 280 20.42 15.03 4.96
N SER A 281 21.12 15.18 3.84
CA SER A 281 21.31 16.49 3.19
C SER A 281 19.98 17.07 2.68
N HIS A 282 19.10 16.20 2.16
CA HIS A 282 17.75 16.61 1.77
C HIS A 282 16.92 17.04 2.99
N GLN A 283 16.98 16.31 4.12
CA GLN A 283 16.30 16.69 5.35
C GLN A 283 16.78 18.04 5.92
N LEU A 284 18.09 18.33 5.77
CA LEU A 284 18.70 19.60 6.21
C LEU A 284 18.51 20.76 5.23
N PHE A 285 18.07 20.45 4.00
CA PHE A 285 17.81 21.47 2.98
C PHE A 285 16.45 22.11 3.18
N VAL A 286 16.42 23.34 3.64
CA VAL A 286 15.20 24.13 3.80
C VAL A 286 14.79 24.71 2.44
N SER A 287 13.71 24.22 1.85
CA SER A 287 13.24 24.60 0.50
C SER A 287 12.99 26.10 0.34
N ALA A 288 12.56 26.80 1.41
CA ALA A 288 12.37 28.26 1.41
C ALA A 288 13.69 29.01 1.14
N ASN A 289 14.84 28.42 1.50
CA ASN A 289 16.15 29.04 1.32
C ASN A 289 16.79 28.72 -0.04
N ALA A 290 16.11 27.97 -0.91
CA ALA A 290 16.64 27.65 -2.25
C ALA A 290 17.00 28.90 -3.07
N HIS A 291 16.20 29.97 -2.99
CA HIS A 291 16.48 31.23 -3.69
C HIS A 291 17.73 31.94 -3.14
N LYS A 292 18.03 31.80 -1.83
CA LYS A 292 19.24 32.31 -1.19
C LYS A 292 20.48 31.47 -1.54
N ALA A 293 20.29 30.18 -1.86
CA ALA A 293 21.36 29.27 -2.25
C ALA A 293 21.84 29.47 -3.68
N LEU A 294 20.95 29.85 -4.61
CA LEU A 294 21.27 30.00 -6.03
C LEU A 294 22.45 30.97 -6.34
N PRO A 295 22.62 32.12 -5.66
CA PRO A 295 23.77 33.01 -5.88
C PRO A 295 25.14 32.38 -5.56
N PHE A 296 25.20 31.34 -4.72
CA PHE A 296 26.45 30.62 -4.42
C PHE A 296 26.80 29.61 -5.51
N ALA A 297 25.85 29.21 -6.36
CA ALA A 297 26.08 28.19 -7.41
C ALA A 297 27.03 28.70 -8.50
N LYS A 298 28.08 27.93 -8.78
CA LYS A 298 29.16 28.28 -9.67
C LYS A 298 28.92 27.91 -11.14
N ASN A 299 28.00 27.01 -11.40
CA ASN A 299 27.72 26.49 -12.75
C ASN A 299 26.26 25.97 -12.84
N ALA A 300 25.85 25.53 -14.05
CA ALA A 300 24.51 25.04 -14.33
C ALA A 300 24.14 23.82 -13.49
N SER A 301 25.09 22.86 -13.30
CA SER A 301 24.84 21.63 -12.54
C SER A 301 24.59 21.93 -11.05
N GLU A 302 25.32 22.87 -10.46
CA GLU A 302 25.07 23.28 -9.08
C GLU A 302 23.70 24.00 -8.93
N ARG A 303 23.25 24.78 -9.95
CA ARG A 303 21.90 25.32 -9.99
C ARG A 303 20.85 24.23 -10.16
N SER A 304 21.12 23.22 -10.97
CA SER A 304 20.21 22.09 -11.19
C SER A 304 19.94 21.31 -9.92
N VAL A 305 20.97 21.01 -9.10
CA VAL A 305 20.76 20.29 -7.84
C VAL A 305 19.98 21.09 -6.81
N ILE A 306 20.25 22.42 -6.70
CA ILE A 306 19.48 23.28 -5.79
C ILE A 306 17.99 23.31 -6.17
N ARG A 307 17.68 23.47 -7.48
CA ARG A 307 16.31 23.41 -7.99
C ARG A 307 15.68 22.04 -7.77
N THR A 308 16.45 20.96 -7.94
CA THR A 308 15.99 19.61 -7.69
C THR A 308 15.57 19.43 -6.24
N LEU A 309 16.42 19.77 -5.28
CA LEU A 309 16.11 19.66 -3.86
C LEU A 309 14.87 20.48 -3.46
N LYS A 310 14.70 21.66 -4.05
CA LYS A 310 13.48 22.44 -3.85
C LYS A 310 12.24 21.68 -4.31
N GLU A 311 12.31 20.99 -5.46
CA GLU A 311 11.17 20.27 -6.02
C GLU A 311 10.95 18.89 -5.37
N LEU A 312 11.95 18.29 -4.79
CA LEU A 312 11.75 17.07 -4.00
C LEU A 312 10.82 17.28 -2.80
N ASN A 313 10.80 18.49 -2.25
CA ASN A 313 9.91 18.91 -1.17
C ASN A 313 8.60 19.56 -1.67
N ASN A 314 8.34 19.57 -2.97
CA ASN A 314 7.14 20.15 -3.55
C ASN A 314 6.11 19.08 -3.91
N PRO A 315 4.96 19.00 -3.22
CA PRO A 315 3.89 18.07 -3.57
C PRO A 315 3.11 18.50 -4.81
N GLY A 316 3.17 19.81 -5.15
CA GLY A 316 2.46 20.39 -6.27
C GLY A 316 3.23 20.34 -7.59
N LYS A 317 2.95 21.30 -8.46
CA LYS A 317 3.47 21.40 -9.83
C LYS A 317 4.91 21.92 -9.86
N SER A 318 5.82 21.20 -10.50
CA SER A 318 7.27 21.46 -10.53
C SER A 318 7.77 22.08 -11.87
N LEU A 319 6.85 22.43 -12.78
CA LEU A 319 7.17 22.78 -14.16
C LEU A 319 8.21 23.91 -14.30
N ASP A 320 8.13 24.95 -13.46
CA ASP A 320 9.02 26.12 -13.61
C ASP A 320 10.48 25.78 -13.34
N ASN A 321 10.76 24.94 -12.34
CA ASN A 321 12.13 24.51 -12.07
C ASN A 321 12.60 23.46 -13.09
N ILE A 322 11.73 22.55 -13.54
CA ILE A 322 12.04 21.63 -14.64
C ILE A 322 12.42 22.41 -15.91
N ARG A 323 11.65 23.46 -16.28
CA ARG A 323 11.96 24.32 -17.43
C ARG A 323 13.30 25.00 -17.28
N LYS A 324 13.61 25.60 -16.14
CA LYS A 324 14.90 26.25 -15.88
C LYS A 324 16.07 25.29 -15.93
N ILE A 325 15.88 24.05 -15.48
CA ILE A 325 16.92 23.01 -15.59
C ILE A 325 17.13 22.65 -17.06
N LEU A 326 16.05 22.44 -17.83
CA LEU A 326 16.12 22.12 -19.25
C LEU A 326 16.77 23.26 -20.08
N GLU A 327 16.57 24.51 -19.68
CA GLU A 327 17.20 25.70 -20.31
C GLU A 327 18.69 25.78 -19.99
N ASP A 328 19.08 25.56 -18.71
CA ASP A 328 20.44 25.70 -18.22
C ASP A 328 21.30 24.46 -18.53
N GLU A 329 20.74 23.27 -18.44
CA GLU A 329 21.44 21.97 -18.51
C GLU A 329 20.50 20.88 -19.04
N PRO A 330 20.24 20.83 -20.37
CA PRO A 330 19.30 19.86 -20.97
C PRO A 330 19.67 18.39 -20.68
N ASP A 331 20.93 18.12 -20.43
CA ASP A 331 21.47 16.80 -20.09
C ASP A 331 21.71 16.60 -18.59
N SER A 332 21.05 17.41 -17.74
CA SER A 332 21.15 17.26 -16.29
C SER A 332 20.74 15.84 -15.84
N LYS A 333 21.59 15.21 -15.02
CA LYS A 333 21.30 13.88 -14.44
C LYS A 333 20.01 13.87 -13.60
N TYR A 334 19.59 15.01 -13.06
CA TYR A 334 18.41 15.13 -12.22
C TYR A 334 17.08 15.13 -12.97
N LEU A 335 17.11 15.33 -14.29
CA LEU A 335 15.88 15.37 -15.09
C LEU A 335 15.12 14.04 -15.04
N ALA A 336 15.81 12.91 -15.03
CA ALA A 336 15.14 11.63 -14.92
C ALA A 336 14.33 11.49 -13.62
N LEU A 337 14.89 11.95 -12.49
CA LEU A 337 14.19 11.96 -11.21
C LEU A 337 12.98 12.90 -11.22
N LEU A 338 13.18 14.16 -11.65
CA LEU A 338 12.12 15.17 -11.59
C LEU A 338 11.00 14.93 -12.60
N VAL A 339 11.34 14.54 -13.84
CA VAL A 339 10.35 14.25 -14.88
C VAL A 339 9.52 13.02 -14.51
N SER A 340 10.15 11.96 -14.00
CA SER A 340 9.42 10.78 -13.55
C SER A 340 8.49 11.10 -12.38
N ARG A 341 8.96 11.86 -11.38
CA ARG A 341 8.12 12.33 -10.27
C ARG A 341 6.92 13.12 -10.77
N GLU A 342 7.13 14.04 -11.70
CA GLU A 342 6.07 14.91 -12.20
C GLU A 342 5.03 14.14 -13.01
N ILE A 343 5.46 13.16 -13.80
CA ILE A 343 4.55 12.25 -14.50
C ILE A 343 3.79 11.37 -13.51
N ASN A 344 4.45 10.83 -12.49
CA ASN A 344 3.78 10.02 -11.47
C ASN A 344 2.75 10.82 -10.66
N LYS A 345 2.99 12.12 -10.42
CA LYS A 345 1.96 13.02 -9.85
C LYS A 345 0.75 13.12 -10.79
N LEU A 346 0.97 13.36 -12.09
CA LEU A 346 -0.09 13.45 -13.09
C LEU A 346 -0.87 12.13 -13.22
N GLU A 347 -0.19 10.99 -13.19
CA GLU A 347 -0.83 9.68 -13.14
C GLU A 347 -1.74 9.57 -11.91
N ASN A 348 -1.24 9.96 -10.75
CA ASN A 348 -2.02 9.92 -9.52
C ASN A 348 -3.21 10.90 -9.54
N TRP A 349 -3.03 12.11 -10.06
CA TRP A 349 -4.09 13.12 -10.07
C TRP A 349 -5.20 12.82 -11.08
N ILE A 350 -4.85 12.29 -12.25
CA ILE A 350 -5.77 12.13 -13.38
C ILE A 350 -6.26 10.67 -13.49
N PHE A 351 -5.35 9.69 -13.36
CA PHE A 351 -5.66 8.31 -13.69
C PHE A 351 -6.02 7.44 -12.50
N THR A 352 -5.53 7.74 -11.29
CA THR A 352 -6.01 7.05 -10.10
C THR A 352 -7.53 7.19 -9.95
N PRO A 353 -8.14 8.38 -10.05
CA PRO A 353 -9.60 8.50 -10.05
C PRO A 353 -10.28 7.83 -11.25
N GLU A 354 -9.67 7.90 -12.42
CA GLU A 354 -10.27 7.36 -13.65
C GLU A 354 -10.28 5.84 -13.68
N TYR A 355 -9.17 5.21 -13.32
CA TYR A 355 -8.97 3.77 -13.50
C TYR A 355 -9.24 2.96 -12.23
N LEU A 356 -8.97 3.50 -11.06
CA LEU A 356 -9.09 2.81 -9.78
C LEU A 356 -10.31 3.26 -8.98
N GLN A 357 -11.03 4.29 -9.43
CA GLN A 357 -12.22 4.86 -8.77
C GLN A 357 -11.96 5.35 -7.33
N THR A 358 -10.71 5.65 -7.03
CA THR A 358 -10.29 6.24 -5.76
C THR A 358 -9.90 7.68 -5.97
N SER A 359 -10.04 8.55 -4.95
CA SER A 359 -9.57 9.92 -5.06
C SER A 359 -8.04 9.96 -5.16
N GLY A 360 -7.51 10.68 -6.14
CA GLY A 360 -6.08 10.95 -6.23
C GLY A 360 -5.61 11.73 -5.00
N SER A 361 -4.55 11.26 -4.37
CA SER A 361 -4.12 11.68 -3.04
C SER A 361 -3.64 13.13 -2.91
N VAL A 362 -3.08 13.68 -3.97
CA VAL A 362 -2.27 14.92 -3.85
C VAL A 362 -3.09 16.20 -3.90
N HIS A 363 -4.33 16.14 -4.36
CA HIS A 363 -5.19 17.31 -4.32
C HIS A 363 -5.38 17.87 -2.92
N HIS A 364 -5.33 17.03 -1.91
CA HIS A 364 -5.51 17.44 -0.54
C HIS A 364 -4.31 18.23 0.01
N SER A 365 -3.10 17.85 -0.37
CA SER A 365 -1.88 18.52 0.12
C SER A 365 -1.53 19.79 -0.64
N SER A 366 -1.85 19.87 -1.94
CA SER A 366 -1.52 21.04 -2.76
C SER A 366 -2.46 22.25 -2.54
N ILE A 367 -3.59 22.06 -1.87
CA ILE A 367 -4.61 23.07 -1.66
C ILE A 367 -4.63 23.58 -0.21
N GLY A 368 -3.81 23.03 0.67
CA GLY A 368 -3.76 23.44 2.07
C GLY A 368 -5.04 23.14 2.84
N VAL A 369 -5.76 22.09 2.46
CA VAL A 369 -6.98 21.69 3.14
C VAL A 369 -6.63 20.81 4.32
N GLU A 370 -6.55 21.38 5.49
CA GLU A 370 -6.35 20.70 6.77
C GLU A 370 -7.69 20.21 7.37
N ASP A 371 -8.82 20.54 6.75
CA ASP A 371 -10.15 20.33 7.32
C ASP A 371 -10.76 18.98 6.88
N TRP A 372 -11.00 18.10 7.85
CA TRP A 372 -11.61 16.79 7.67
C TRP A 372 -13.04 16.86 7.13
N ASP A 373 -13.76 17.93 7.45
CA ASP A 373 -15.15 18.12 7.02
C ASP A 373 -15.29 18.44 5.53
N GLN A 374 -14.21 18.86 4.90
CA GLN A 374 -14.18 19.11 3.45
C GLN A 374 -13.85 17.86 2.62
N ARG A 375 -13.51 16.73 3.24
CA ARG A 375 -13.19 15.48 2.53
C ARG A 375 -14.34 14.99 1.65
N GLU A 376 -15.59 15.14 2.07
CA GLU A 376 -16.75 14.77 1.25
C GLU A 376 -16.86 15.60 -0.03
N ALA A 377 -16.49 16.86 0.00
CA ALA A 377 -16.47 17.71 -1.20
C ALA A 377 -15.37 17.30 -2.19
N TYR A 378 -14.30 16.65 -1.72
CA TYR A 378 -13.16 16.20 -2.52
C TYR A 378 -13.29 14.76 -3.01
N SER A 379 -14.23 13.97 -2.50
CA SER A 379 -14.53 12.62 -2.99
C SER A 379 -14.99 12.62 -4.46
N ARG A 380 -15.47 13.76 -4.93
CA ARG A 380 -15.77 14.00 -6.34
C ARG A 380 -14.63 14.80 -6.95
N TYR A 381 -13.76 14.14 -7.72
CA TYR A 381 -12.75 14.84 -8.51
C TYR A 381 -13.44 15.82 -9.47
N PRO A 382 -13.49 17.13 -9.18
CA PRO A 382 -14.32 18.05 -9.96
C PRO A 382 -13.80 18.14 -11.39
N GLN A 383 -14.67 18.11 -12.36
CA GLN A 383 -14.29 18.19 -13.79
C GLN A 383 -13.38 19.39 -14.10
N LYS A 384 -13.55 20.51 -13.38
CA LYS A 384 -12.67 21.67 -13.52
C LYS A 384 -11.22 21.41 -13.11
N TRP A 385 -10.99 20.53 -12.14
CA TRP A 385 -9.64 20.16 -11.69
C TRP A 385 -8.98 19.21 -12.67
N ARG A 386 -9.75 18.26 -13.19
CA ARG A 386 -9.28 17.38 -14.26
C ARG A 386 -8.88 18.21 -15.50
N ALA A 387 -9.68 19.20 -15.91
CA ALA A 387 -9.36 20.07 -17.02
C ALA A 387 -8.05 20.85 -16.78
N ARG A 388 -7.88 21.42 -15.58
CA ARG A 388 -6.66 22.13 -15.17
C ARG A 388 -5.42 21.22 -15.16
N ASP A 389 -5.56 20.00 -14.73
CA ASP A 389 -4.44 19.05 -14.65
C ASP A 389 -4.09 18.48 -16.03
N LEU A 390 -5.07 18.30 -16.91
CA LEU A 390 -4.82 17.99 -18.33
C LEU A 390 -4.14 19.15 -19.06
N GLU A 391 -4.50 20.40 -18.77
CA GLU A 391 -3.80 21.57 -19.31
C GLU A 391 -2.35 21.60 -18.84
N TYR A 392 -2.12 21.31 -17.55
CA TYR A 392 -0.77 21.20 -17.01
C TYR A 392 0.04 20.09 -17.67
N LEU A 393 -0.55 18.91 -17.85
CA LEU A 393 0.04 17.78 -18.59
C LEU A 393 0.48 18.22 -19.99
N ARG A 394 -0.38 18.92 -20.73
CA ARG A 394 -0.09 19.42 -22.08
C ARG A 394 1.04 20.44 -22.08
N THR A 395 1.08 21.30 -21.06
CA THR A 395 2.15 22.30 -20.89
C THR A 395 3.48 21.64 -20.57
N LEU A 396 3.50 20.63 -19.67
CA LEU A 396 4.70 19.83 -19.41
C LEU A 396 5.18 19.13 -20.68
N ARG A 397 4.27 18.44 -21.40
CA ARG A 397 4.59 17.78 -22.66
C ARG A 397 5.25 18.75 -23.67
N LYS A 398 4.66 19.91 -23.89
CA LYS A 398 5.23 20.95 -24.78
C LYS A 398 6.61 21.40 -24.33
N THR A 399 6.82 21.58 -23.03
CA THR A 399 8.12 21.97 -22.47
C THR A 399 9.19 20.90 -22.76
N LEU A 400 8.86 19.63 -22.53
CA LEU A 400 9.80 18.52 -22.82
C LEU A 400 10.09 18.38 -24.31
N GLN A 401 9.08 18.53 -25.18
CA GLN A 401 9.26 18.51 -26.63
C GLN A 401 10.17 19.65 -27.12
N THR A 402 10.04 20.85 -26.56
CA THR A 402 10.89 21.99 -26.92
C THR A 402 12.35 21.78 -26.53
N ALA A 403 12.60 21.01 -25.47
CA ALA A 403 13.95 20.71 -25.00
C ALA A 403 14.64 19.56 -25.79
N LEU A 404 13.85 18.64 -26.39
CA LEU A 404 14.35 17.45 -27.11
C LEU A 404 15.52 17.70 -28.08
N PRO A 405 15.49 18.74 -28.96
CA PRO A 405 16.59 18.95 -29.89
C PRO A 405 17.93 19.33 -29.23
N LYS A 406 17.88 19.78 -27.98
CA LYS A 406 19.07 20.22 -27.23
C LYS A 406 19.60 19.12 -26.30
N ALA A 407 18.75 18.15 -25.93
CA ALA A 407 19.12 17.03 -25.06
C ALA A 407 19.79 15.93 -25.87
N LYS A 408 21.00 15.56 -25.49
CA LYS A 408 21.75 14.44 -26.11
C LYS A 408 21.66 13.18 -25.25
N LEU A 409 22.02 13.29 -23.97
CA LEU A 409 22.02 12.18 -23.04
C LEU A 409 20.61 11.85 -22.53
N ASN A 410 19.75 12.84 -22.42
CA ASN A 410 18.37 12.70 -21.96
C ASN A 410 17.36 12.56 -23.11
N ALA A 411 17.75 12.47 -24.37
CA ALA A 411 16.84 12.41 -25.51
C ALA A 411 15.83 11.25 -25.37
N ASP A 412 16.30 10.04 -25.02
CA ASP A 412 15.45 8.88 -24.86
C ASP A 412 14.49 8.98 -23.65
N LEU A 413 14.95 9.57 -22.53
CA LEU A 413 14.09 9.89 -21.40
C LEU A 413 12.94 10.82 -21.80
N LEU A 414 13.27 11.91 -22.50
CA LEU A 414 12.30 12.90 -22.96
C LEU A 414 11.33 12.31 -23.99
N ASN A 415 11.81 11.44 -24.89
CA ASN A 415 10.95 10.69 -25.81
C ASN A 415 9.96 9.80 -25.09
N LEU A 416 10.41 9.00 -24.11
CA LEU A 416 9.52 8.17 -23.28
C LEU A 416 8.49 9.03 -22.54
N ALA A 417 8.93 10.13 -21.93
CA ALA A 417 8.06 11.04 -21.18
C ALA A 417 6.98 11.69 -22.08
N VAL A 418 7.39 12.21 -23.24
CA VAL A 418 6.47 12.83 -24.20
C VAL A 418 5.48 11.82 -24.75
N ALA A 419 5.93 10.61 -25.12
CA ALA A 419 5.07 9.53 -25.57
C ALA A 419 4.03 9.17 -24.51
N HIS A 420 4.47 9.01 -23.26
CA HIS A 420 3.57 8.69 -22.14
C HIS A 420 2.52 9.79 -21.94
N LEU A 421 2.93 11.05 -21.93
CA LEU A 421 2.00 12.19 -21.78
C LEU A 421 0.99 12.29 -22.94
N TYR A 422 1.36 11.89 -24.16
CA TYR A 422 0.39 11.75 -25.27
C TYR A 422 -0.61 10.63 -25.03
N LEU A 423 -0.15 9.45 -24.57
CA LEU A 423 -1.04 8.32 -24.26
C LEU A 423 -1.98 8.68 -23.10
N LEU A 424 -1.49 9.39 -22.09
CA LEU A 424 -2.32 9.87 -20.99
C LEU A 424 -3.38 10.88 -21.45
N ASP A 425 -3.10 11.68 -22.48
CA ASP A 425 -4.05 12.62 -23.10
C ASP A 425 -4.93 11.96 -24.20
N HIS A 426 -4.94 10.63 -24.29
CA HIS A 426 -5.65 9.85 -25.29
C HIS A 426 -5.33 10.22 -26.77
N GLN A 427 -4.10 10.65 -27.01
CA GLN A 427 -3.60 11.04 -28.33
C GLN A 427 -2.57 10.01 -28.84
N ALA A 428 -2.97 8.75 -28.90
CA ALA A 428 -2.08 7.64 -29.20
C ALA A 428 -1.31 7.81 -30.52
N ALA A 429 -1.94 8.28 -31.59
CA ALA A 429 -1.28 8.47 -32.89
C ALA A 429 -0.08 9.44 -32.79
N ALA A 430 -0.17 10.46 -31.94
CA ALA A 430 0.92 11.41 -31.70
C ALA A 430 2.04 10.85 -30.82
N ALA A 431 1.79 9.77 -30.08
CA ALA A 431 2.80 9.13 -29.22
C ALA A 431 3.78 8.27 -30.03
N LEU A 432 3.34 7.66 -31.12
CA LEU A 432 4.10 6.66 -31.87
C LEU A 432 5.48 7.12 -32.34
N PRO A 433 5.69 8.32 -32.92
CA PRO A 433 7.00 8.79 -33.32
C PRO A 433 7.99 8.84 -32.16
N PHE A 434 7.56 9.21 -30.97
CA PHE A 434 8.40 9.30 -29.78
C PHE A 434 8.74 7.92 -29.22
N ILE A 435 7.80 6.97 -29.24
CA ILE A 435 8.07 5.58 -28.86
C ILE A 435 9.14 4.98 -29.78
N THR A 436 9.01 5.22 -31.09
CA THR A 436 9.93 4.68 -32.10
C THR A 436 11.32 5.32 -32.01
N ALA A 437 11.41 6.57 -31.60
CA ALA A 437 12.67 7.30 -31.49
C ALA A 437 13.59 6.79 -30.37
N VAL A 438 13.07 6.07 -29.38
CA VAL A 438 13.86 5.56 -28.23
C VAL A 438 14.84 4.50 -28.67
N GLN A 439 16.14 4.77 -28.49
CA GLN A 439 17.27 3.91 -28.85
C GLN A 439 17.87 3.15 -27.67
N ARG A 440 17.85 3.74 -26.46
CA ARG A 440 18.43 3.15 -25.26
C ARG A 440 17.70 1.86 -24.88
N ASN A 441 18.47 0.78 -24.70
CA ASN A 441 17.94 -0.57 -24.48
C ASN A 441 18.43 -1.19 -23.17
N THR A 442 18.60 -0.37 -22.11
CA THR A 442 18.80 -0.92 -20.77
C THR A 442 17.50 -1.57 -20.29
N PRO A 443 17.53 -2.52 -19.33
CA PRO A 443 16.34 -3.22 -18.88
C PRO A 443 15.18 -2.28 -18.47
N VAL A 444 15.51 -1.14 -17.86
CA VAL A 444 14.52 -0.15 -17.42
C VAL A 444 13.87 0.57 -18.60
N TYR A 445 14.67 1.02 -19.56
CA TYR A 445 14.19 1.71 -20.77
C TYR A 445 13.41 0.77 -21.68
N ALA A 446 13.89 -0.46 -21.88
CA ALA A 446 13.19 -1.49 -22.67
C ALA A 446 11.81 -1.82 -22.08
N LEU A 447 11.73 -1.91 -20.75
CA LEU A 447 10.46 -2.12 -20.07
C LEU A 447 9.52 -0.93 -20.27
N GLN A 448 10.00 0.31 -20.02
CA GLN A 448 9.15 1.50 -20.19
C GLN A 448 8.64 1.61 -21.63
N LYS A 449 9.49 1.35 -22.62
CA LYS A 449 9.07 1.32 -24.03
C LYS A 449 7.97 0.28 -24.27
N ARG A 450 8.12 -0.93 -23.74
CA ARG A 450 7.09 -1.99 -23.84
C ARG A 450 5.76 -1.62 -23.19
N LEU A 451 5.80 -0.92 -22.05
CA LEU A 451 4.57 -0.39 -21.40
C LEU A 451 3.89 0.68 -22.27
N LEU A 452 4.66 1.51 -22.97
CA LEU A 452 4.10 2.49 -23.90
C LEU A 452 3.51 1.82 -25.14
N GLU A 453 4.19 0.81 -25.70
CA GLU A 453 3.67 0.00 -26.82
C GLU A 453 2.38 -0.72 -26.42
N PHE A 454 2.30 -1.27 -25.23
CA PHE A 454 1.08 -1.87 -24.67
C PHE A 454 -0.05 -0.83 -24.54
N SER A 455 0.23 0.34 -23.97
CA SER A 455 -0.75 1.42 -23.83
C SER A 455 -1.21 1.97 -25.18
N TYR A 456 -0.32 2.05 -26.16
CA TYR A 456 -0.63 2.39 -27.54
C TYR A 456 -1.56 1.37 -28.18
N LEU A 457 -1.23 0.08 -28.08
CA LEU A 457 -2.03 -1.03 -28.59
C LEU A 457 -3.47 -0.99 -28.06
N MET A 458 -3.62 -0.76 -26.76
CA MET A 458 -4.93 -0.69 -26.12
C MET A 458 -5.79 0.49 -26.59
N GLN A 459 -5.17 1.60 -27.03
CA GLN A 459 -5.91 2.75 -27.51
C GLN A 459 -6.22 2.71 -29.01
N THR A 460 -5.51 1.89 -29.79
CA THR A 460 -5.59 1.90 -31.26
C THR A 460 -6.13 0.62 -31.89
N ALA A 461 -6.01 -0.51 -31.18
CA ALA A 461 -6.40 -1.81 -31.73
C ALA A 461 -7.79 -2.28 -31.26
N ASN A 462 -8.42 -3.14 -32.04
CA ASN A 462 -9.62 -3.84 -31.61
C ASN A 462 -9.23 -4.98 -30.65
N LEU A 463 -9.54 -4.83 -29.37
CA LEU A 463 -9.16 -5.77 -28.30
C LEU A 463 -9.86 -7.14 -28.41
N ASN A 464 -10.90 -7.27 -29.23
CA ASN A 464 -11.65 -8.52 -29.41
C ASN A 464 -11.09 -9.40 -30.54
N THR A 465 -10.04 -8.95 -31.26
CA THR A 465 -9.41 -9.81 -32.29
C THR A 465 -8.38 -10.75 -31.68
N PRO A 466 -8.28 -12.00 -32.19
CA PRO A 466 -7.31 -12.98 -31.68
C PRO A 466 -5.86 -12.48 -31.74
N GLU A 467 -5.50 -11.74 -32.80
CA GLU A 467 -4.14 -11.20 -32.97
C GLU A 467 -3.79 -10.16 -31.93
N THR A 468 -4.74 -9.27 -31.59
CA THR A 468 -4.55 -8.28 -30.54
C THR A 468 -4.46 -8.95 -29.17
N GLN A 469 -5.36 -9.88 -28.87
CA GLN A 469 -5.36 -10.65 -27.64
C GLN A 469 -4.07 -11.44 -27.44
N GLN A 470 -3.53 -12.03 -28.49
CA GLN A 470 -2.23 -12.72 -28.43
C GLN A 470 -1.10 -11.76 -28.04
N LYS A 471 -1.01 -10.58 -28.66
CA LYS A 471 -0.01 -9.56 -28.32
C LYS A 471 -0.15 -9.07 -26.88
N LEU A 472 -1.38 -8.90 -26.41
CA LEU A 472 -1.63 -8.53 -25.01
C LEU A 472 -1.12 -9.60 -24.05
N VAL A 473 -1.42 -10.88 -24.30
CA VAL A 473 -0.95 -12.00 -23.46
C VAL A 473 0.57 -12.05 -23.42
N GLU A 474 1.24 -11.85 -24.55
CA GLU A 474 2.72 -11.85 -24.61
C GLU A 474 3.33 -10.78 -23.69
N VAL A 475 2.77 -9.57 -23.73
CA VAL A 475 3.24 -8.47 -22.86
C VAL A 475 2.91 -8.75 -21.39
N LEU A 476 1.67 -9.17 -21.10
CA LEU A 476 1.22 -9.41 -19.74
C LEU A 476 1.97 -10.58 -19.09
N ARG A 477 2.19 -11.68 -19.80
CA ARG A 477 3.01 -12.81 -19.35
C ARG A 477 4.45 -12.40 -19.11
N TRP A 478 5.00 -11.55 -19.96
CA TRP A 478 6.34 -11.04 -19.78
C TRP A 478 6.43 -10.17 -18.51
N LEU A 479 5.46 -9.29 -18.27
CA LEU A 479 5.38 -8.48 -17.05
C LEU A 479 5.28 -9.37 -15.81
N GLU A 480 4.36 -10.32 -15.81
CA GLU A 480 4.16 -11.28 -14.72
C GLU A 480 5.44 -12.05 -14.38
N LYS A 481 6.11 -12.60 -15.39
CA LYS A 481 7.37 -13.36 -15.21
C LYS A 481 8.52 -12.51 -14.65
N ASN A 482 8.54 -11.22 -14.95
CA ASN A 482 9.64 -10.34 -14.57
C ASN A 482 9.32 -9.40 -13.40
N GLN A 483 8.12 -9.44 -12.83
CA GLN A 483 7.70 -8.51 -11.77
C GLN A 483 8.67 -8.49 -10.57
N ALA A 484 9.23 -9.61 -10.16
CA ALA A 484 10.20 -9.68 -9.07
C ALA A 484 11.53 -8.97 -9.37
N LYS A 485 11.84 -8.70 -10.65
CA LYS A 485 13.05 -8.02 -11.10
C LYS A 485 12.86 -6.53 -11.35
N ILE A 486 11.64 -6.06 -11.23
CA ILE A 486 11.22 -4.70 -11.55
C ILE A 486 10.88 -3.99 -10.24
N LEU A 487 11.41 -2.81 -10.02
CA LEU A 487 11.22 -2.01 -8.80
C LEU A 487 9.75 -1.90 -8.35
N THR A 488 8.85 -1.67 -9.28
CA THR A 488 7.40 -1.56 -9.05
C THR A 488 6.65 -2.68 -9.75
N GLY A 489 7.28 -3.84 -9.91
CA GLY A 489 6.82 -4.90 -10.81
C GLY A 489 5.42 -5.42 -10.53
N PRO A 490 5.08 -5.84 -9.31
CA PRO A 490 3.72 -6.28 -8.98
C PRO A 490 2.70 -5.18 -9.27
N ARG A 491 2.99 -3.95 -8.85
CA ARG A 491 2.14 -2.79 -9.11
C ARG A 491 2.03 -2.47 -10.61
N THR A 492 3.14 -2.51 -11.34
CA THR A 492 3.13 -2.27 -12.79
C THR A 492 2.25 -3.28 -13.52
N PHE A 493 2.31 -4.55 -13.13
CA PHE A 493 1.43 -5.59 -13.67
C PHE A 493 -0.05 -5.28 -13.34
N SER A 494 -0.35 -5.00 -12.08
CA SER A 494 -1.71 -4.65 -11.65
C SER A 494 -2.25 -3.42 -12.39
N MET A 495 -1.43 -2.39 -12.61
CA MET A 495 -1.85 -1.18 -13.35
C MET A 495 -2.08 -1.46 -14.84
N ALA A 496 -1.28 -2.32 -15.47
CA ALA A 496 -1.53 -2.77 -16.84
C ALA A 496 -2.87 -3.51 -16.94
N MET A 497 -3.20 -4.35 -15.97
CA MET A 497 -4.51 -5.03 -15.90
C MET A 497 -5.66 -4.04 -15.66
N ALA A 498 -5.47 -3.02 -14.80
CA ALA A 498 -6.47 -1.98 -14.55
C ALA A 498 -6.77 -1.16 -15.82
N LEU A 499 -5.72 -0.80 -16.55
CA LEU A 499 -5.86 -0.07 -17.81
C LEU A 499 -6.66 -0.88 -18.84
N LEU A 500 -6.35 -2.17 -18.98
CA LEU A 500 -7.08 -3.07 -19.85
C LEU A 500 -8.53 -3.27 -19.38
N ALA A 501 -8.75 -3.49 -18.10
CA ALA A 501 -10.08 -3.61 -17.51
C ALA A 501 -10.95 -2.38 -17.78
N ASN A 502 -10.38 -1.17 -17.62
CA ASN A 502 -11.12 0.07 -17.90
C ASN A 502 -11.53 0.19 -19.40
N THR A 503 -10.73 -0.33 -20.30
CA THR A 503 -11.09 -0.34 -21.72
C THR A 503 -12.30 -1.25 -21.98
N TYR A 504 -12.34 -2.44 -21.37
CA TYR A 504 -13.51 -3.34 -21.45
C TYR A 504 -14.73 -2.77 -20.70
N LYS A 505 -14.51 -2.03 -19.61
CA LYS A 505 -15.58 -1.34 -18.89
C LYS A 505 -16.30 -0.33 -19.79
N LYS A 506 -15.56 0.44 -20.57
CA LYS A 506 -16.15 1.42 -21.53
C LYS A 506 -17.01 0.76 -22.61
N THR A 507 -16.84 -0.52 -22.87
CA THR A 507 -17.63 -1.30 -23.81
C THR A 507 -18.70 -2.19 -23.15
N GLY A 508 -18.92 -2.04 -21.85
CA GLY A 508 -19.97 -2.75 -21.10
C GLY A 508 -19.68 -4.24 -20.83
N GLN A 509 -18.44 -4.69 -20.98
CA GLN A 509 -18.06 -6.10 -20.79
C GLN A 509 -17.65 -6.37 -19.33
N ALA A 510 -18.63 -6.43 -18.43
CA ALA A 510 -18.39 -6.59 -16.99
C ALA A 510 -17.69 -7.92 -16.64
N ASP A 511 -17.95 -8.98 -17.39
CA ASP A 511 -17.26 -10.27 -17.25
C ASP A 511 -15.75 -10.16 -17.46
N MET A 512 -15.34 -9.45 -18.50
CA MET A 512 -13.93 -9.21 -18.80
C MET A 512 -13.26 -8.33 -17.74
N VAL A 513 -13.97 -7.29 -17.27
CA VAL A 513 -13.47 -6.42 -16.20
C VAL A 513 -13.21 -7.22 -14.92
N ALA A 514 -14.16 -8.08 -14.52
CA ALA A 514 -14.01 -8.93 -13.33
C ALA A 514 -12.79 -9.85 -13.44
N LEU A 515 -12.64 -10.55 -14.55
CA LEU A 515 -11.52 -11.46 -14.79
C LEU A 515 -10.16 -10.74 -14.77
N LEU A 516 -10.09 -9.55 -15.39
CA LEU A 516 -8.88 -8.75 -15.45
C LEU A 516 -8.51 -8.18 -14.08
N GLN A 517 -9.47 -7.67 -13.31
CA GLN A 517 -9.24 -7.18 -11.96
C GLN A 517 -8.72 -8.29 -11.04
N ASN A 518 -9.36 -9.44 -11.09
CA ASN A 518 -8.95 -10.60 -10.31
C ASN A 518 -7.55 -11.08 -10.68
N ARG A 519 -7.25 -11.13 -11.99
CA ARG A 519 -5.93 -11.54 -12.49
C ARG A 519 -4.84 -10.54 -12.13
N GLY A 520 -5.17 -9.26 -12.07
CA GLY A 520 -4.27 -8.18 -11.68
C GLY A 520 -4.08 -8.04 -10.19
N GLU A 521 -4.73 -8.88 -9.38
CA GLU A 521 -4.77 -8.72 -7.92
C GLU A 521 -5.08 -7.27 -7.52
N LEU A 522 -5.93 -6.62 -8.32
CA LEU A 522 -6.40 -5.28 -8.02
C LEU A 522 -7.29 -5.38 -6.78
N LYS A 523 -6.63 -5.43 -5.64
CA LYS A 523 -7.29 -5.28 -4.35
C LYS A 523 -7.96 -3.93 -4.38
N THR A 524 -9.26 -3.95 -4.62
CA THR A 524 -10.05 -2.76 -4.42
C THR A 524 -9.84 -2.36 -2.96
N PHE A 525 -9.58 -1.11 -2.72
CA PHE A 525 -9.27 -0.50 -1.42
C PHE A 525 -10.40 -0.66 -0.37
N PHE A 526 -11.28 -1.60 -0.56
CA PHE A 526 -12.38 -1.88 0.33
C PHE A 526 -11.94 -2.71 1.52
N GLY A 527 -11.17 -2.08 2.37
CA GLY A 527 -11.06 -2.44 3.75
C GLY A 527 -10.18 -3.63 4.06
N GLY A 528 -9.09 -3.40 4.72
CA GLY A 528 -8.20 -4.37 5.27
C GLY A 528 -8.81 -5.33 6.31
N TYR A 529 -10.12 -5.32 6.54
CA TYR A 529 -10.75 -6.19 7.55
C TYR A 529 -11.64 -7.31 7.01
N CYS A 530 -12.04 -7.29 5.73
CA CYS A 530 -13.04 -8.25 5.24
C CYS A 530 -12.78 -8.79 3.83
N THR A 531 -11.62 -8.63 3.23
CA THR A 531 -11.49 -8.61 1.77
C THR A 531 -10.78 -9.78 1.10
N ALA A 532 -10.02 -10.62 1.78
CA ALA A 532 -9.35 -11.77 1.16
C ALA A 532 -10.35 -12.72 0.46
N PHE A 533 -11.51 -12.77 0.95
CA PHE A 533 -12.65 -13.60 0.76
C PHE A 533 -13.52 -13.26 -0.45
N TYR A 534 -13.73 -11.98 -0.63
CA TYR A 534 -14.67 -11.44 -1.58
C TYR A 534 -14.02 -11.08 -2.93
N SER A 535 -12.71 -11.20 -3.00
CA SER A 535 -11.92 -10.68 -4.11
C SER A 535 -12.34 -11.20 -5.49
N HIS A 536 -12.71 -12.49 -5.62
CA HIS A 536 -13.03 -13.07 -6.92
C HIS A 536 -14.38 -12.63 -7.49
N ILE A 537 -15.36 -12.35 -6.63
CA ILE A 537 -16.73 -12.05 -7.04
C ILE A 537 -17.12 -10.58 -6.86
N HIS A 538 -16.27 -9.82 -6.15
CA HIS A 538 -16.57 -8.45 -5.72
C HIS A 538 -17.05 -7.54 -6.85
N TYR A 539 -16.30 -7.48 -7.96
CA TYR A 539 -16.69 -6.61 -9.06
C TYR A 539 -18.06 -6.96 -9.64
N LEU A 540 -18.34 -8.26 -9.82
CA LEU A 540 -19.61 -8.72 -10.37
C LEU A 540 -20.77 -8.59 -9.37
N ASP A 541 -20.52 -8.73 -8.08
CA ASP A 541 -21.52 -8.49 -7.06
C ASP A 541 -21.96 -7.00 -7.01
N GLN A 542 -21.02 -6.09 -7.31
CA GLN A 542 -21.26 -4.65 -7.29
C GLN A 542 -21.81 -4.11 -8.62
N TYR A 543 -21.26 -4.57 -9.74
CA TYR A 543 -21.43 -3.96 -11.05
C TYR A 543 -21.93 -4.95 -12.12
N GLY A 544 -21.97 -6.25 -11.82
CA GLY A 544 -22.38 -7.29 -12.74
C GLY A 544 -23.90 -7.53 -12.72
N ASP A 545 -24.37 -8.17 -13.77
CA ASP A 545 -25.70 -8.73 -13.89
C ASP A 545 -25.62 -10.26 -14.01
N LEU A 546 -26.79 -10.92 -14.12
CA LEU A 546 -26.83 -12.38 -14.25
C LEU A 546 -26.08 -12.89 -15.48
N GLU A 547 -26.13 -12.16 -16.58
CA GLU A 547 -25.49 -12.53 -17.85
C GLU A 547 -23.96 -12.46 -17.73
N SER A 548 -23.45 -11.41 -17.10
CA SER A 548 -22.01 -11.24 -16.84
C SER A 548 -21.45 -12.36 -15.96
N VAL A 549 -22.17 -12.75 -14.90
CA VAL A 549 -21.75 -13.86 -14.03
C VAL A 549 -21.78 -15.18 -14.79
N GLN A 550 -22.84 -15.45 -15.58
CA GLN A 550 -22.93 -16.64 -16.43
C GLN A 550 -21.80 -16.69 -17.47
N SER A 551 -21.45 -15.54 -18.06
CA SER A 551 -20.34 -15.44 -19.01
C SER A 551 -19.01 -15.83 -18.36
N VAL A 552 -18.72 -15.36 -17.13
CA VAL A 552 -17.50 -15.76 -16.39
C VAL A 552 -17.50 -17.26 -16.11
N ILE A 553 -18.61 -17.83 -15.64
CA ILE A 553 -18.72 -19.28 -15.43
C ILE A 553 -18.41 -20.04 -16.71
N HIS A 554 -19.04 -19.65 -17.83
CA HIS A 554 -18.80 -20.27 -19.12
C HIS A 554 -17.32 -20.21 -19.55
N ARG A 555 -16.65 -19.06 -19.37
CA ARG A 555 -15.21 -18.90 -19.69
C ARG A 555 -14.32 -19.77 -18.82
N ILE A 556 -14.65 -19.92 -17.53
CA ILE A 556 -13.89 -20.78 -16.62
C ILE A 556 -14.04 -22.26 -17.00
N GLU A 557 -15.25 -22.70 -17.36
CA GLU A 557 -15.56 -24.11 -17.68
C GLU A 557 -15.26 -24.50 -19.12
N LYS A 558 -15.04 -23.54 -20.02
CA LYS A 558 -14.73 -23.78 -21.41
C LYS A 558 -13.48 -24.65 -21.58
N LYS A 559 -13.61 -25.78 -22.33
CA LYS A 559 -12.50 -26.73 -22.54
C LYS A 559 -11.43 -26.18 -23.49
N ASN A 560 -11.87 -25.60 -24.63
CA ASN A 560 -10.98 -25.09 -25.68
C ASN A 560 -10.86 -23.55 -25.53
N LYS A 561 -9.99 -23.09 -24.63
CA LYS A 561 -9.76 -21.68 -24.38
C LYS A 561 -8.79 -21.07 -25.38
N THR A 562 -9.02 -19.82 -25.78
CA THR A 562 -7.98 -19.03 -26.44
C THR A 562 -6.83 -18.74 -25.45
N PRO A 563 -5.62 -18.38 -25.91
CA PRO A 563 -4.53 -18.01 -25.01
C PRO A 563 -4.92 -16.90 -24.03
N PHE A 564 -5.75 -15.96 -24.45
CA PHE A 564 -6.22 -14.87 -23.60
C PHE A 564 -7.23 -15.35 -22.55
N GLU A 565 -8.20 -16.18 -22.94
CA GLU A 565 -9.13 -16.80 -21.99
C GLU A 565 -8.40 -17.67 -20.96
N ALA A 566 -7.40 -18.46 -21.43
CA ALA A 566 -6.57 -19.25 -20.53
C ALA A 566 -5.83 -18.38 -19.52
N PHE A 567 -5.17 -17.30 -19.98
CA PHE A 567 -4.48 -16.34 -19.12
C PHE A 567 -5.39 -15.74 -18.06
N LEU A 568 -6.63 -15.38 -18.42
CA LEU A 568 -7.56 -14.76 -17.48
C LEU A 568 -8.16 -15.75 -16.48
N THR A 569 -8.27 -17.03 -16.84
CA THR A 569 -9.01 -18.01 -16.05
C THR A 569 -8.15 -19.05 -15.34
N GLU A 570 -6.85 -19.13 -15.60
CA GLU A 570 -5.96 -20.16 -15.03
C GLU A 570 -5.82 -20.10 -13.50
N GLN A 571 -6.13 -18.96 -12.90
CA GLN A 571 -6.12 -18.78 -11.43
C GLN A 571 -7.31 -19.47 -10.74
N TYR A 572 -8.35 -19.85 -11.47
CA TYR A 572 -9.54 -20.48 -10.91
C TYR A 572 -9.47 -21.99 -11.03
N ALA A 573 -9.52 -22.69 -9.90
CA ALA A 573 -9.63 -24.15 -9.87
C ALA A 573 -11.01 -24.62 -10.39
N ASN A 574 -12.06 -23.85 -10.14
CA ASN A 574 -13.44 -24.10 -10.52
C ASN A 574 -14.27 -22.80 -10.52
N ALA A 575 -15.53 -22.88 -10.93
CA ALA A 575 -16.45 -21.74 -10.98
C ALA A 575 -17.36 -21.62 -9.75
N ASN A 576 -17.11 -22.35 -8.67
CA ASN A 576 -18.01 -22.40 -7.49
C ASN A 576 -18.31 -21.03 -6.87
N PRO A 577 -17.34 -20.10 -6.70
CA PRO A 577 -17.65 -18.76 -6.17
C PRO A 577 -18.62 -17.97 -7.05
N PHE A 578 -18.57 -18.19 -8.38
CA PHE A 578 -19.47 -17.52 -9.31
C PHE A 578 -20.85 -18.18 -9.36
N TYR A 579 -20.94 -19.50 -9.17
CA TYR A 579 -22.22 -20.17 -8.96
C TYR A 579 -22.89 -19.72 -7.66
N ASP A 580 -22.12 -19.57 -6.58
CA ASP A 580 -22.63 -19.00 -5.33
C ASP A 580 -23.18 -17.58 -5.55
N LEU A 581 -22.42 -16.71 -6.22
CA LEU A 581 -22.88 -15.36 -6.56
C LEU A 581 -24.16 -15.40 -7.41
N LEU A 582 -24.19 -16.21 -8.46
CA LEU A 582 -25.34 -16.32 -9.37
C LEU A 582 -26.60 -16.77 -8.62
N GLY A 583 -26.47 -17.79 -7.76
CA GLY A 583 -27.57 -18.25 -6.89
C GLY A 583 -28.05 -17.16 -5.92
N THR A 584 -27.11 -16.45 -5.31
CA THR A 584 -27.42 -15.30 -4.42
C THR A 584 -28.14 -14.18 -5.17
N MET A 585 -27.72 -13.85 -6.40
CA MET A 585 -28.41 -12.84 -7.22
C MET A 585 -29.85 -13.27 -7.60
N TYR A 586 -30.09 -14.55 -7.85
CA TYR A 586 -31.46 -15.07 -8.03
C TYR A 586 -32.29 -14.96 -6.74
N LEU A 587 -31.68 -15.27 -5.59
CA LEU A 587 -32.35 -15.19 -4.29
C LEU A 587 -32.74 -13.74 -3.95
N ARG A 588 -31.87 -12.77 -4.21
CA ARG A 588 -32.15 -11.33 -4.06
C ARG A 588 -33.34 -10.87 -4.89
N ARG A 589 -33.58 -11.52 -6.04
CA ARG A 589 -34.73 -11.26 -6.93
C ARG A 589 -35.97 -12.06 -6.55
N GLY A 590 -35.96 -12.78 -5.44
CA GLY A 590 -37.08 -13.62 -5.00
C GLY A 590 -37.33 -14.84 -5.89
N GLN A 591 -36.34 -15.24 -6.70
CA GLN A 591 -36.42 -16.40 -7.60
C GLN A 591 -35.81 -17.64 -6.92
N THR A 592 -36.41 -18.07 -5.81
CA THR A 592 -35.88 -19.11 -4.90
C THR A 592 -35.60 -20.43 -5.62
N GLU A 593 -36.50 -20.87 -6.52
CA GLU A 593 -36.32 -22.13 -7.26
C GLU A 593 -35.10 -22.07 -8.21
N LYS A 594 -34.89 -20.94 -8.88
CA LYS A 594 -33.70 -20.75 -9.72
C LYS A 594 -32.43 -20.67 -8.87
N ALA A 595 -32.47 -20.00 -7.72
CA ALA A 595 -31.36 -19.95 -6.79
C ALA A 595 -30.97 -21.35 -6.33
N MET A 596 -31.93 -22.17 -5.89
CA MET A 596 -31.71 -23.53 -5.49
C MET A 596 -31.04 -24.36 -6.61
N ASN A 597 -31.59 -24.31 -7.83
CA ASN A 597 -31.02 -25.05 -8.97
C ASN A 597 -29.57 -24.65 -9.32
N ILE A 598 -29.19 -23.41 -9.01
CA ILE A 598 -27.79 -22.96 -9.16
C ILE A 598 -26.93 -23.45 -8.01
N PHE A 599 -27.39 -23.36 -6.77
CA PHE A 599 -26.68 -23.84 -5.60
C PHE A 599 -26.45 -25.36 -5.62
N GLU A 600 -27.32 -26.14 -6.25
CA GLU A 600 -27.14 -27.57 -6.47
C GLU A 600 -25.91 -27.93 -7.31
N LYS A 601 -25.41 -26.99 -8.13
CA LYS A 601 -24.18 -27.17 -8.91
C LYS A 601 -22.91 -27.00 -8.08
N VAL A 602 -23.04 -26.47 -6.89
CA VAL A 602 -21.92 -26.23 -5.96
C VAL A 602 -21.77 -27.44 -5.05
N PRO A 603 -20.59 -28.09 -4.98
CA PRO A 603 -20.39 -29.26 -4.12
C PRO A 603 -20.45 -28.89 -2.65
N ASP A 604 -20.91 -29.81 -1.82
CA ASP A 604 -21.05 -29.58 -0.36
C ASP A 604 -19.72 -29.20 0.30
N THR A 605 -18.60 -29.75 -0.16
CA THR A 605 -17.26 -29.38 0.29
C THR A 605 -16.90 -27.91 0.12
N TYR A 606 -17.51 -27.21 -0.82
CA TYR A 606 -17.35 -25.76 -0.95
C TYR A 606 -17.94 -25.00 0.24
N TRP A 607 -19.13 -25.40 0.68
CA TRP A 607 -19.81 -24.79 1.83
C TRP A 607 -19.12 -25.09 3.16
N GLU A 608 -18.45 -26.24 3.27
CA GLU A 608 -17.81 -26.70 4.48
C GLU A 608 -16.39 -26.14 4.70
N SER A 609 -15.64 -25.92 3.63
CA SER A 609 -14.21 -25.60 3.73
C SER A 609 -13.72 -24.47 2.87
N ALA A 610 -14.33 -24.23 1.71
CA ALA A 610 -13.88 -23.21 0.76
C ALA A 610 -14.70 -21.93 0.86
N TYR A 611 -15.90 -21.97 1.45
CA TYR A 611 -16.73 -20.81 1.68
C TYR A 611 -16.30 -20.13 2.98
N GLU A 612 -15.79 -18.94 2.88
CA GLU A 612 -15.20 -18.25 4.01
C GLU A 612 -16.21 -17.84 5.09
N TYR A 613 -17.50 -17.77 4.78
CA TYR A 613 -18.57 -17.57 5.77
C TYR A 613 -19.12 -18.91 6.35
N ALA A 614 -18.46 -20.04 6.10
CA ALA A 614 -18.89 -21.33 6.65
C ALA A 614 -19.13 -21.25 8.16
N TYR A 615 -18.26 -20.56 8.89
CA TYR A 615 -18.40 -20.33 10.33
C TYR A 615 -19.70 -19.57 10.70
N TYR A 616 -20.12 -18.61 9.87
CA TYR A 616 -21.34 -17.81 10.11
C TYR A 616 -22.62 -18.47 9.60
N LEU A 617 -22.50 -19.54 8.80
CA LEU A 617 -23.64 -20.35 8.37
C LEU A 617 -24.08 -21.35 9.43
N ASP A 618 -23.36 -21.49 10.55
CA ASP A 618 -23.72 -22.31 11.69
C ASP A 618 -24.88 -21.69 12.46
N ASP A 619 -26.00 -21.46 11.77
CA ASP A 619 -27.20 -20.82 12.30
C ASP A 619 -28.47 -21.31 11.60
N ASP A 620 -29.60 -21.22 12.30
CA ASP A 620 -30.92 -21.57 11.79
C ASP A 620 -31.75 -20.31 11.51
N PRO A 621 -31.83 -19.85 10.24
CA PRO A 621 -32.56 -18.64 9.91
C PRO A 621 -34.09 -18.75 10.11
N PHE A 622 -34.63 -19.97 10.21
CA PHE A 622 -36.06 -20.20 10.33
C PHE A 622 -36.56 -20.16 11.81
N HIS A 623 -35.72 -20.60 12.74
CA HIS A 623 -36.13 -20.72 14.15
C HIS A 623 -35.35 -19.82 15.09
N ARG A 624 -34.15 -19.41 14.75
CA ARG A 624 -33.33 -18.53 15.59
C ARG A 624 -33.54 -17.07 15.27
N ILE A 625 -33.87 -16.29 16.26
CA ILE A 625 -34.01 -14.82 16.16
C ILE A 625 -33.00 -14.19 17.13
N LYS A 626 -32.19 -13.23 16.66
CA LYS A 626 -31.10 -12.61 17.40
C LYS A 626 -31.44 -12.12 18.80
N MET A 627 -32.63 -11.61 18.96
CA MET A 627 -33.11 -11.00 20.21
C MET A 627 -33.72 -12.01 21.19
N LEU A 628 -33.92 -13.23 20.76
CA LEU A 628 -34.58 -14.27 21.57
C LEU A 628 -33.52 -15.31 22.02
N ALA A 629 -33.83 -15.99 23.11
CA ALA A 629 -32.98 -17.08 23.59
C ALA A 629 -32.79 -18.14 22.50
N MET A 630 -31.59 -18.70 22.42
CA MET A 630 -31.30 -19.77 21.47
C MET A 630 -32.18 -20.98 21.80
N PRO A 631 -32.78 -21.64 20.79
CA PRO A 631 -33.41 -22.93 20.99
C PRO A 631 -32.37 -23.98 21.43
N GLU A 632 -32.79 -24.96 22.20
CA GLU A 632 -31.91 -26.05 22.69
C GLU A 632 -31.30 -26.86 21.53
N THR A 633 -32.03 -26.94 20.42
CA THR A 633 -31.59 -27.63 19.19
C THR A 633 -32.02 -26.78 18.00
N PHE A 634 -31.14 -26.71 16.99
CA PHE A 634 -31.40 -26.02 15.74
C PHE A 634 -30.70 -26.72 14.58
N ASP A 635 -31.26 -26.57 13.39
CA ASP A 635 -30.64 -27.07 12.17
C ASP A 635 -29.60 -26.09 11.67
N VAL A 636 -28.59 -26.60 10.98
CA VAL A 636 -27.54 -25.81 10.34
C VAL A 636 -27.78 -25.78 8.84
N TYR A 637 -27.74 -24.61 8.27
CA TYR A 637 -28.03 -24.42 6.84
C TYR A 637 -26.84 -23.79 6.10
N ASN A 638 -26.46 -24.40 4.96
CA ASN A 638 -25.72 -23.71 3.92
C ASN A 638 -26.70 -23.09 2.91
N LYS A 639 -26.21 -22.34 1.91
CA LYS A 639 -27.09 -21.67 0.94
C LYS A 639 -27.97 -22.65 0.15
N LYS A 640 -27.48 -23.85 -0.15
CA LYS A 640 -28.20 -24.89 -0.87
C LYS A 640 -29.37 -25.44 -0.03
N THR A 641 -29.10 -25.88 1.18
CA THR A 641 -30.12 -26.44 2.08
C THR A 641 -31.12 -25.37 2.53
N MET A 642 -30.64 -24.15 2.75
CA MET A 642 -31.48 -22.99 3.06
C MET A 642 -32.45 -22.69 1.92
N ALA A 643 -31.98 -22.62 0.67
CA ALA A 643 -32.85 -22.34 -0.48
C ALA A 643 -33.90 -23.44 -0.69
N ALA A 644 -33.52 -24.72 -0.47
CA ALA A 644 -34.46 -25.85 -0.53
C ALA A 644 -35.55 -25.74 0.53
N ARG A 645 -35.19 -25.42 1.80
CA ARG A 645 -36.16 -25.24 2.89
C ARG A 645 -37.08 -24.05 2.58
N LEU A 646 -36.49 -22.91 2.16
CA LEU A 646 -37.24 -21.72 1.81
C LEU A 646 -38.26 -21.99 0.70
N LEU A 647 -37.86 -22.70 -0.35
CA LEU A 647 -38.77 -23.08 -1.44
C LEU A 647 -39.91 -24.01 -0.97
N THR A 648 -39.61 -24.95 -0.09
CA THR A 648 -40.61 -25.85 0.49
C THR A 648 -41.64 -25.07 1.26
N LEU A 649 -41.23 -24.12 2.12
CA LEU A 649 -42.13 -23.26 2.86
C LEU A 649 -42.97 -22.35 1.94
N GLU A 650 -42.32 -21.75 0.93
CA GLU A 650 -43.04 -20.91 -0.06
C GLU A 650 -44.12 -21.71 -0.80
N LYS A 651 -43.83 -22.97 -1.21
CA LYS A 651 -44.80 -23.88 -1.85
C LYS A 651 -45.93 -24.27 -0.87
N THR A 652 -45.61 -24.53 0.41
CA THR A 652 -46.61 -24.89 1.44
C THR A 652 -47.62 -23.76 1.64
N VAL A 653 -47.17 -22.51 1.85
CA VAL A 653 -48.06 -21.38 2.06
C VAL A 653 -48.88 -21.00 0.82
N GLN A 654 -48.38 -21.33 -0.37
CA GLN A 654 -49.14 -21.17 -1.61
C GLN A 654 -50.25 -22.22 -1.76
N ALA A 655 -49.97 -23.47 -1.36
CA ALA A 655 -50.93 -24.58 -1.50
C ALA A 655 -52.01 -24.54 -0.41
N LEU A 656 -51.71 -24.18 0.83
CA LEU A 656 -52.61 -24.26 1.99
C LEU A 656 -52.55 -22.96 2.83
N PRO A 657 -52.89 -21.79 2.28
CA PRO A 657 -52.71 -20.49 2.97
C PRO A 657 -53.31 -20.39 4.34
N ALA A 658 -54.53 -20.92 4.55
CA ALA A 658 -55.26 -20.81 5.80
C ALA A 658 -54.74 -21.76 6.92
N GLN A 659 -53.91 -22.74 6.61
CA GLN A 659 -53.40 -23.78 7.53
C GLN A 659 -51.90 -23.69 7.72
N SER A 660 -51.24 -22.60 7.25
CA SER A 660 -49.79 -22.48 7.19
C SER A 660 -49.21 -21.45 8.14
N ASP A 661 -49.87 -21.23 9.30
CA ASP A 661 -49.47 -20.21 10.26
C ASP A 661 -47.99 -20.36 10.72
N THR A 662 -47.56 -21.59 11.02
CA THR A 662 -46.18 -21.90 11.38
C THR A 662 -45.24 -21.65 10.20
N SER A 663 -45.60 -22.05 8.98
CA SER A 663 -44.80 -21.83 7.79
C SER A 663 -44.67 -20.34 7.45
N TYR A 664 -45.72 -19.55 7.69
CA TYR A 664 -45.62 -18.10 7.58
C TYR A 664 -44.67 -17.51 8.60
N LEU A 665 -44.69 -18.00 9.87
CA LEU A 665 -43.79 -17.56 10.90
C LEU A 665 -42.33 -17.88 10.52
N GLU A 666 -42.04 -19.11 10.10
CA GLU A 666 -40.69 -19.52 9.67
C GLU A 666 -40.20 -18.68 8.47
N LEU A 667 -41.05 -18.41 7.50
CA LEU A 667 -40.75 -17.49 6.41
C LEU A 667 -40.46 -16.06 6.89
N GLY A 668 -41.23 -15.58 7.85
CA GLY A 668 -41.02 -14.28 8.49
C GLY A 668 -39.66 -14.21 9.17
N ASN A 669 -39.32 -15.23 9.95
CA ASN A 669 -38.02 -15.38 10.62
C ASN A 669 -36.88 -15.41 9.62
N ALA A 670 -36.98 -16.24 8.59
CA ALA A 670 -35.92 -16.36 7.57
C ALA A 670 -35.67 -15.01 6.87
N TRP A 671 -36.71 -14.35 6.39
CA TRP A 671 -36.55 -13.05 5.71
C TRP A 671 -36.11 -11.92 6.65
N TYR A 672 -36.42 -11.98 7.93
CA TYR A 672 -35.87 -11.07 8.94
C TYR A 672 -34.37 -11.34 9.12
N ASN A 673 -34.00 -12.61 9.31
CA ASN A 673 -32.61 -13.02 9.51
C ASN A 673 -31.74 -12.77 8.27
N PHE A 674 -32.29 -12.80 7.07
CA PHE A 674 -31.58 -12.43 5.83
C PHE A 674 -31.38 -10.93 5.65
N SER A 675 -32.04 -10.10 6.48
CA SER A 675 -31.88 -8.65 6.44
C SER A 675 -30.57 -8.18 7.08
N LYS A 676 -30.26 -6.90 6.92
CA LYS A 676 -29.14 -6.23 7.61
C LYS A 676 -29.18 -6.43 9.14
N TYR A 677 -30.34 -6.61 9.70
CA TYR A 677 -30.58 -6.65 11.15
C TYR A 677 -30.60 -8.04 11.73
N GLY A 678 -30.65 -9.05 10.89
CA GLY A 678 -30.69 -10.45 11.28
C GLY A 678 -29.33 -11.12 11.39
N ASN A 679 -29.32 -12.40 11.80
CA ASN A 679 -28.10 -13.19 12.00
C ASN A 679 -27.57 -13.82 10.71
N SER A 680 -28.44 -14.01 9.72
CA SER A 680 -28.12 -14.79 8.52
C SER A 680 -28.04 -13.90 7.27
N TRP A 681 -27.58 -12.65 7.43
CA TRP A 681 -27.40 -11.68 6.35
C TRP A 681 -26.51 -12.19 5.23
N MET A 682 -25.55 -13.10 5.54
CA MET A 682 -24.62 -13.67 4.57
C MET A 682 -25.27 -14.56 3.51
N PHE A 683 -26.53 -14.95 3.66
CA PHE A 683 -27.28 -15.59 2.59
C PHE A 683 -27.62 -14.63 1.46
N MET A 684 -27.65 -13.32 1.75
CA MET A 684 -27.99 -12.27 0.78
C MET A 684 -26.82 -11.40 0.33
N THR A 685 -25.78 -11.29 1.15
CA THR A 685 -24.64 -10.37 0.91
C THR A 685 -23.32 -11.03 1.26
N TYR A 686 -22.24 -10.45 0.77
CA TYR A 686 -20.87 -10.91 1.02
C TYR A 686 -20.09 -9.94 1.92
N GLY A 687 -20.78 -9.06 2.59
CA GLY A 687 -20.23 -8.15 3.57
C GLY A 687 -21.31 -7.50 4.40
N TRP A 688 -20.98 -7.13 5.63
CA TRP A 688 -21.86 -6.41 6.52
C TRP A 688 -21.14 -5.21 7.11
N SER A 689 -21.82 -4.07 7.16
CA SER A 689 -21.31 -2.86 7.78
C SER A 689 -22.44 -2.12 8.49
N GLU A 690 -22.15 -1.54 9.62
CA GLU A 690 -23.09 -0.69 10.34
C GLU A 690 -23.55 0.50 9.48
N HIS A 691 -22.66 1.02 8.63
CA HIS A 691 -22.89 2.18 7.77
C HIS A 691 -23.46 1.85 6.38
N GLY A 692 -23.78 0.61 6.07
CA GLY A 692 -24.35 0.19 4.78
C GLY A 692 -23.70 -1.04 4.18
N LEU A 693 -24.13 -1.45 2.98
CA LEU A 693 -23.61 -2.63 2.28
C LEU A 693 -22.12 -2.52 1.94
N PHE A 694 -21.66 -1.31 1.69
CA PHE A 694 -20.25 -1.02 1.43
C PHE A 694 -19.89 0.31 2.05
N PRO A 695 -18.67 0.44 2.59
CA PRO A 695 -18.20 1.71 3.07
C PRO A 695 -18.21 2.69 1.90
N THR A 696 -19.09 3.64 1.94
CA THR A 696 -19.09 4.84 1.10
C THR A 696 -17.89 5.73 1.40
N PHE A 697 -16.80 5.15 1.89
CA PHE A 697 -15.60 5.87 2.28
C PHE A 697 -14.89 6.59 1.13
N ILE A 698 -15.27 6.31 -0.12
CA ILE A 698 -14.53 6.82 -1.28
C ILE A 698 -15.36 7.75 -2.17
N SER A 699 -16.67 7.68 -2.16
CA SER A 699 -17.52 8.63 -2.89
C SER A 699 -18.91 8.74 -2.28
N GLY A 700 -19.31 9.94 -1.97
CA GLY A 700 -20.57 10.26 -1.29
C GLY A 700 -21.86 9.92 -2.05
N GLU A 701 -21.82 9.30 -3.22
CA GLU A 701 -22.94 8.68 -3.91
C GLU A 701 -22.43 7.48 -4.70
N LEU A 702 -23.02 6.31 -4.44
CA LEU A 702 -22.90 5.19 -5.33
C LEU A 702 -23.39 5.62 -6.72
N PRO A 703 -22.65 5.38 -7.79
CA PRO A 703 -23.16 5.57 -9.15
C PRO A 703 -24.54 4.89 -9.29
N ASP A 704 -25.44 5.44 -10.09
CA ASP A 704 -26.78 4.87 -10.29
C ASP A 704 -26.74 3.39 -10.69
N VAL A 705 -25.67 2.96 -11.35
CA VAL A 705 -25.37 1.57 -11.71
C VAL A 705 -25.22 0.64 -10.49
N LEU A 706 -24.83 1.18 -9.31
CA LEU A 706 -24.64 0.43 -8.08
C LEU A 706 -25.84 0.42 -7.14
N GLN A 707 -26.94 1.00 -7.56
CA GLN A 707 -28.17 0.93 -6.77
C GLN A 707 -28.64 -0.54 -6.72
N PRO A 708 -28.62 -1.20 -5.54
CA PRO A 708 -29.18 -2.54 -5.40
C PRO A 708 -30.61 -2.51 -5.96
N GLU A 709 -31.03 -3.61 -6.58
CA GLU A 709 -32.40 -3.73 -7.09
C GLU A 709 -33.42 -3.32 -6.02
N ALA A 710 -34.48 -2.63 -6.43
CA ALA A 710 -35.47 -2.11 -5.51
C ALA A 710 -36.04 -3.19 -4.59
N LEU A 711 -36.25 -4.41 -5.09
CA LEU A 711 -36.71 -5.56 -4.32
C LEU A 711 -35.69 -5.99 -3.27
N PHE A 712 -34.42 -5.97 -3.59
CA PHE A 712 -33.38 -6.28 -2.61
C PHE A 712 -33.33 -5.21 -1.50
N LYS A 713 -33.39 -3.93 -1.83
CA LYS A 713 -33.46 -2.84 -0.83
C LYS A 713 -34.67 -2.98 0.08
N ALA A 714 -35.81 -3.28 -0.50
CA ALA A 714 -37.06 -3.48 0.23
C ALA A 714 -36.94 -4.64 1.24
N ASN A 715 -36.33 -5.73 0.87
CA ASN A 715 -36.24 -6.90 1.73
C ASN A 715 -35.05 -6.82 2.70
N TYR A 716 -33.87 -6.35 2.26
CA TYR A 716 -32.67 -6.34 3.07
C TYR A 716 -32.62 -5.21 4.10
N TYR A 717 -33.00 -3.98 3.70
CA TYR A 717 -32.97 -2.82 4.60
C TYR A 717 -34.32 -2.53 5.25
N ARG A 718 -35.42 -2.78 4.54
CA ARG A 718 -36.76 -2.44 5.02
C ARG A 718 -37.56 -3.63 5.51
N MET A 719 -37.04 -4.87 5.35
CA MET A 719 -37.67 -6.11 5.83
C MET A 719 -39.12 -6.30 5.36
N GLU A 720 -39.45 -5.84 4.15
CA GLU A 720 -40.86 -5.83 3.69
C GLU A 720 -41.41 -7.24 3.52
N LYS A 721 -40.59 -8.20 3.05
CA LYS A 721 -41.03 -9.60 2.91
C LYS A 721 -41.20 -10.29 4.28
N ALA A 722 -40.33 -9.97 5.23
CA ALA A 722 -40.48 -10.44 6.61
C ALA A 722 -41.79 -9.92 7.24
N GLU A 723 -42.04 -8.62 7.09
CA GLU A 723 -43.29 -7.99 7.55
C GLU A 723 -44.53 -8.66 6.95
N TYR A 724 -44.51 -8.90 5.62
CA TYR A 724 -45.62 -9.59 4.95
C TYR A 724 -45.92 -10.95 5.57
N TYR A 725 -44.88 -11.77 5.78
CA TYR A 725 -45.07 -13.11 6.32
C TYR A 725 -45.50 -13.10 7.81
N TYR A 726 -44.95 -12.22 8.65
CA TYR A 726 -45.41 -12.07 10.03
C TYR A 726 -46.86 -11.58 10.12
N LYS A 727 -47.30 -10.68 9.24
CA LYS A 727 -48.69 -10.29 9.16
C LYS A 727 -49.59 -11.49 8.82
N LYS A 728 -49.17 -12.33 7.86
CA LYS A 728 -49.92 -13.55 7.52
C LYS A 728 -49.95 -14.54 8.67
N ALA A 729 -48.85 -14.73 9.38
CA ALA A 729 -48.83 -15.57 10.60
C ALA A 729 -49.77 -15.04 11.69
N LEU A 730 -49.76 -13.73 11.93
CA LEU A 730 -50.65 -13.08 12.89
C LEU A 730 -52.16 -13.21 12.50
N GLU A 731 -52.46 -13.10 11.22
CA GLU A 731 -53.82 -13.19 10.68
C GLU A 731 -54.37 -14.62 10.72
N THR A 732 -53.59 -15.63 10.34
CA THR A 732 -54.09 -16.99 10.11
C THR A 732 -54.00 -17.88 11.34
N SER A 733 -53.09 -17.63 12.28
CA SER A 733 -52.86 -18.51 13.43
C SER A 733 -54.01 -18.48 14.43
N GLN A 734 -54.31 -19.62 15.01
CA GLN A 734 -55.13 -19.74 16.22
C GLN A 734 -54.27 -19.83 17.48
N ASN A 735 -52.95 -20.04 17.36
CA ASN A 735 -52.02 -20.12 18.47
C ASN A 735 -51.69 -18.71 18.99
N THR A 736 -52.09 -18.39 20.22
CA THR A 736 -51.90 -17.05 20.82
C THR A 736 -50.42 -16.75 21.09
N GLU A 737 -49.58 -17.76 21.37
CA GLU A 737 -48.14 -17.62 21.56
C GLU A 737 -47.45 -17.26 20.23
N LEU A 738 -47.87 -17.91 19.13
CA LEU A 738 -47.34 -17.61 17.79
C LEU A 738 -47.75 -16.18 17.35
N LYS A 739 -48.99 -15.79 17.65
CA LYS A 739 -49.46 -14.42 17.41
C LYS A 739 -48.67 -13.38 18.20
N ALA A 740 -48.34 -13.68 19.45
CA ALA A 740 -47.53 -12.81 20.30
C ALA A 740 -46.09 -12.60 19.70
N LEU A 741 -45.45 -13.68 19.27
CA LEU A 741 -44.17 -13.61 18.58
C LEU A 741 -44.27 -12.81 17.28
N ALA A 742 -45.24 -13.07 16.43
CA ALA A 742 -45.42 -12.34 15.18
C ALA A 742 -45.65 -10.85 15.39
N ALA A 743 -46.48 -10.48 16.40
CA ALA A 743 -46.71 -9.08 16.76
C ALA A 743 -45.46 -8.38 17.32
N PHE A 744 -44.65 -9.11 18.11
CA PHE A 744 -43.37 -8.62 18.61
C PHE A 744 -42.39 -8.32 17.48
N MET A 745 -42.26 -9.24 16.51
CA MET A 745 -41.37 -9.05 15.36
C MET A 745 -41.86 -7.92 14.43
N LEU A 746 -43.14 -7.75 14.27
CA LEU A 746 -43.72 -6.60 13.54
C LEU A 746 -43.41 -5.27 14.25
N ALA A 747 -43.49 -5.25 15.59
CA ALA A 747 -43.11 -4.07 16.37
C ALA A 747 -41.61 -3.74 16.21
N GLU A 748 -40.75 -4.75 16.19
CA GLU A 748 -39.30 -4.61 15.98
C GLU A 748 -38.97 -4.05 14.60
N ILE A 749 -39.62 -4.57 13.55
CA ILE A 749 -39.47 -4.07 12.17
C ILE A 749 -39.91 -2.59 12.10
N ASP A 750 -41.05 -2.25 12.68
CA ASP A 750 -41.60 -0.90 12.68
C ASP A 750 -40.69 0.09 13.41
N GLN A 751 -40.17 -0.32 14.56
CA GLN A 751 -39.18 0.44 15.33
C GLN A 751 -37.87 0.65 14.60
N THR A 752 -37.30 -0.42 14.02
CA THR A 752 -36.07 -0.36 13.22
C THR A 752 -36.21 0.63 12.08
N ARG A 753 -37.31 0.60 11.34
CA ARG A 753 -37.57 1.55 10.25
C ARG A 753 -37.74 3.00 10.73
N TYR A 754 -38.34 3.19 11.89
CA TYR A 754 -38.46 4.53 12.48
C TYR A 754 -37.09 5.12 12.79
N PHE A 755 -36.20 4.37 13.41
CA PHE A 755 -34.84 4.84 13.78
C PHE A 755 -33.91 5.04 12.59
N GLN A 756 -34.25 4.55 11.43
CA GLN A 756 -33.54 4.88 10.19
C GLN A 756 -33.81 6.31 9.68
N GLN A 757 -34.81 6.97 10.19
CA GLN A 757 -35.19 8.33 9.77
C GLN A 757 -34.28 9.36 10.47
N PRO A 758 -33.75 10.37 9.76
CA PRO A 758 -32.92 11.42 10.36
C PRO A 758 -33.62 12.22 11.48
N THR A 759 -34.96 12.21 11.46
CA THR A 759 -35.81 12.94 12.41
C THR A 759 -36.27 12.07 13.58
N ALA A 760 -35.77 10.85 13.72
CA ALA A 760 -36.18 9.91 14.73
C ALA A 760 -35.95 10.45 16.15
N LYS A 761 -36.96 10.35 17.03
CA LYS A 761 -36.86 10.69 18.45
C LYS A 761 -36.46 9.45 19.25
N SER A 762 -36.00 9.65 20.47
CA SER A 762 -35.44 8.59 21.34
C SER A 762 -36.43 7.46 21.73
N ILE A 763 -37.72 7.66 21.62
CA ILE A 763 -38.74 6.65 21.98
C ILE A 763 -39.80 6.61 20.89
N TYR A 764 -40.06 5.41 20.36
CA TYR A 764 -41.12 5.16 19.39
C TYR A 764 -41.79 3.80 19.66
N VAL A 765 -43.11 3.82 19.69
CA VAL A 765 -43.94 2.61 19.76
C VAL A 765 -45.04 2.74 18.71
N GLY A 766 -44.91 1.93 17.66
CA GLY A 766 -45.88 1.85 16.56
C GLY A 766 -47.12 1.06 16.91
N GLU A 767 -48.02 0.85 15.92
CA GLU A 767 -49.28 0.15 16.13
C GLU A 767 -49.08 -1.31 16.58
N PHE A 768 -48.14 -2.01 16.01
CA PHE A 768 -47.82 -3.39 16.38
C PHE A 768 -47.25 -3.50 17.80
N GLY A 769 -46.46 -2.53 18.25
CA GLY A 769 -45.99 -2.47 19.63
C GLY A 769 -47.12 -2.25 20.63
N LYS A 770 -48.09 -1.40 20.32
CA LYS A 770 -49.28 -1.22 21.14
C LYS A 770 -50.14 -2.49 21.15
N GLN A 771 -50.34 -3.13 19.97
CA GLN A 771 -51.06 -4.38 19.84
C GLN A 771 -50.42 -5.49 20.66
N TYR A 772 -49.07 -5.63 20.58
CA TYR A 772 -48.34 -6.60 21.38
C TYR A 772 -48.59 -6.41 22.88
N TYR A 773 -48.46 -5.20 23.37
CA TYR A 773 -48.71 -4.86 24.78
C TYR A 773 -50.13 -5.13 25.23
N VAL A 774 -51.13 -4.68 24.45
CA VAL A 774 -52.54 -4.76 24.88
C VAL A 774 -53.13 -6.17 24.77
N GLN A 775 -52.79 -6.92 23.71
CA GLN A 775 -53.46 -8.18 23.39
C GLN A 775 -52.77 -9.43 23.94
N PHE A 776 -51.44 -9.35 24.21
CA PHE A 776 -50.64 -10.55 24.45
C PHE A 776 -50.00 -10.62 25.84
N GLN A 777 -50.33 -9.72 26.82
CA GLN A 777 -49.77 -9.71 28.19
C GLN A 777 -49.93 -11.06 28.93
N GLN A 778 -50.93 -11.86 28.63
CA GLN A 778 -51.19 -13.15 29.30
C GLN A 778 -50.39 -14.30 28.71
N THR A 779 -49.78 -14.11 27.55
CA THR A 779 -48.98 -15.16 26.91
C THR A 779 -47.69 -15.42 27.68
N LYS A 780 -47.20 -16.65 27.59
CA LYS A 780 -45.89 -16.99 28.12
C LYS A 780 -44.80 -16.20 27.39
N PHE A 781 -44.91 -16.06 26.06
CA PHE A 781 -44.01 -15.31 25.26
C PHE A 781 -43.81 -13.85 25.74
N PHE A 782 -44.89 -13.15 26.04
CA PHE A 782 -44.83 -11.78 26.56
C PHE A 782 -44.12 -11.71 27.92
N LYS A 783 -44.38 -12.68 28.81
CA LYS A 783 -43.80 -12.74 30.15
C LYS A 783 -42.31 -13.02 30.10
N ASP A 784 -41.88 -13.84 29.18
CA ASP A 784 -40.45 -14.22 28.97
C ASP A 784 -39.69 -13.12 28.20
N HIS A 785 -40.39 -12.28 27.40
CA HIS A 785 -39.77 -11.24 26.55
C HIS A 785 -40.47 -9.89 26.77
N PRO A 786 -40.40 -9.31 28.00
CA PRO A 786 -40.93 -7.99 28.27
C PRO A 786 -40.12 -6.96 27.47
N CYS A 787 -40.82 -5.97 26.90
CA CYS A 787 -40.17 -4.85 26.22
C CYS A 787 -40.29 -3.58 27.09
N PRO A 788 -39.22 -3.21 27.84
CA PRO A 788 -39.27 -2.08 28.78
C PRO A 788 -39.63 -0.75 28.11
N MET A 789 -39.29 -0.58 26.83
CA MET A 789 -39.60 0.62 26.10
C MET A 789 -41.09 0.73 25.80
N ILE A 790 -41.74 -0.34 25.37
CA ILE A 790 -43.19 -0.39 25.14
C ILE A 790 -43.92 -0.18 26.44
N GLU A 791 -43.54 -0.86 27.52
CA GLU A 791 -44.13 -0.71 28.84
C GLU A 791 -44.04 0.73 29.34
N HIS A 792 -42.88 1.35 29.29
CA HIS A 792 -42.68 2.73 29.70
C HIS A 792 -43.53 3.72 28.88
N PHE A 793 -43.64 3.51 27.57
CA PHE A 793 -44.44 4.33 26.68
C PHE A 793 -45.94 4.20 27.01
N MET A 794 -46.43 3.00 27.27
CA MET A 794 -47.82 2.72 27.56
C MET A 794 -48.27 3.17 28.96
N GLN A 795 -47.34 3.17 29.94
CA GLN A 795 -47.56 3.64 31.30
C GLN A 795 -47.61 5.16 31.42
N LYS A 796 -46.98 5.89 30.50
CA LYS A 796 -46.98 7.36 30.45
C LYS A 796 -48.17 7.98 29.75
N LYS A 797 -49.03 7.18 29.10
CA LYS A 797 -50.30 7.60 28.51
C LYS A 797 -51.46 7.24 29.42
#